data_a5da26ae227fb52179607a6ec60811e0
#
_entry.id   a5da26ae227fb52179607a6ec60811e0
#
_cell.length_a   1.000
_cell.length_b   1.000
_cell.length_c   1.000
_cell.angle_alpha   90.00
_cell.angle_beta   90.00
_cell.angle_gamma   90.00
#
_symmetry.space_group_name_H-M   'P 1'
#
loop_
_entity.id
_entity.type
_entity.pdbx_description
1 polymer ?
#
loop_
_entity_poly.entity_id
_entity_poly.type
_entity_poly.pdbx_seq_one_letter_code
_entity_poly.pdbx_strand_id
1 'polypeptide(L)'
;MSSLLYRLGRRVYRAHRLVAVLWLLIVVAGGGGALLLNQGTDNTFSIPGTQSQTALDQLERTFPQVSGTSARYVVVAPDGGSVQDADVKGPVSDAVAALGDVDEVAAVTDPYSDSVSGTISDAGNALVITAQMDGSATTTSPESRDALKAEATTLQDALPAGSVVSLGGDLFAQNLPGVTITEAIGLVVALVVLVLTFGSFLAAGMPLVTALLGVALSMSAIFIATRFASISSTTPLLALMLGLAVGIDYALFIISRHQDQLKQGMDPEESTARATATAGSAVVFAGLTVIIALVGLSVAGIPFLTTMGVAAAGGVAIAVVIALTLTPALLGFAGARLRPKERRAKRKAAKAAAAAGTHVDTEAHEEAATASPGGHVHAEVPRGFFRGWVRVVTRFPIVTIIAVIGVLGVASIPALSLRLALPDAGYQAEGTPARTTYDLLAENFGAGYNGPLIVTGTIIGSTDPLGLMDDLKGEIEKLDGVASVPLATPNETADTGIIQVIPEGGPDSEATKALVAEIRDKHDYFQQEYGVDLAVTGQTAVGIDISDTLAKALLPFGLLVVGLSLVLLTMVFRSLWVPIKATLGYLLSVGASFGAVAAVFEWGWFSDALHVDKTGPIISFMPIILMGVLFGLAMDYEVFLVSRMREDYVHGRPARAAVESGFVGSAKVVTAAAVIMFSVFAAFVPEGDTNIKPIALGLAVGVFVDAFIVRMTLVPAVLHLLGDRAWHMPRWLDRVLPSFDVEGEGLTKELALADWPEPGSTDVIAAEDLRLDGPDGPVYSGVSLRVAPGSSLVVHGPHRSGRTALLLSIAGRLAPDSGRLKVAGLVVPIRSAAVRGRVGLVRLAGAADPVADVRSALESAPPILVLDDLDTVTDPQLRGAIRAELDAARAADDAFTVVASSVDAEGLDDLLPSDRGVLAVSPAAERRAIAKVL
;
A
#
# COMPACT_ATOMS: atom_id res chain seq x y z
N MET A 1 -0.15 15.61 -13.50
CA MET A 1 -0.94 14.41 -13.14
C MET A 1 -2.43 14.71 -13.16
N SER A 2 -2.93 15.72 -12.44
CA SER A 2 -4.34 16.07 -12.31
C SER A 2 -5.07 16.31 -13.64
N SER A 3 -4.44 16.98 -14.61
CA SER A 3 -5.03 17.19 -15.94
C SER A 3 -5.14 15.93 -16.80
N LEU A 4 -4.29 14.93 -16.58
CA LEU A 4 -4.40 13.63 -17.23
C LEU A 4 -5.59 12.84 -16.62
N LEU A 5 -5.69 12.82 -15.29
CA LEU A 5 -6.81 12.19 -14.59
C LEU A 5 -8.14 12.88 -14.88
N TYR A 6 -8.14 14.21 -15.05
CA TYR A 6 -9.32 14.94 -15.49
C TYR A 6 -9.82 14.44 -16.86
N ARG A 7 -8.90 14.34 -17.84
CA ARG A 7 -9.24 13.82 -19.17
C ARG A 7 -9.68 12.36 -19.14
N LEU A 8 -9.03 11.54 -18.30
CA LEU A 8 -9.41 10.15 -18.08
C LEU A 8 -10.83 10.06 -17.53
N GLY A 9 -11.13 10.76 -16.42
CA GLY A 9 -12.44 10.75 -15.80
C GLY A 9 -13.56 11.19 -16.73
N ARG A 10 -13.31 12.24 -17.56
CA ARG A 10 -14.25 12.71 -18.57
C ARG A 10 -14.49 11.69 -19.70
N ARG A 11 -13.42 11.04 -20.19
CA ARG A 11 -13.52 10.00 -21.23
C ARG A 11 -14.25 8.76 -20.70
N VAL A 12 -13.90 8.30 -19.52
CA VAL A 12 -14.51 7.13 -18.87
C VAL A 12 -15.98 7.39 -18.57
N TYR A 13 -16.34 8.58 -18.08
CA TYR A 13 -17.74 8.95 -17.86
C TYR A 13 -18.56 8.84 -19.13
N ARG A 14 -18.05 9.33 -20.27
CA ARG A 14 -18.72 9.25 -21.58
C ARG A 14 -18.78 7.82 -22.11
N ALA A 15 -17.73 7.04 -21.92
CA ALA A 15 -17.60 5.64 -22.37
C ALA A 15 -17.98 4.62 -21.29
N HIS A 16 -18.81 4.98 -20.31
CA HIS A 16 -19.10 4.17 -19.11
C HIS A 16 -19.55 2.72 -19.42
N ARG A 17 -20.34 2.52 -20.50
CA ARG A 17 -20.80 1.18 -20.90
C ARG A 17 -19.63 0.31 -21.38
N LEU A 18 -18.77 0.86 -22.23
CA LEU A 18 -17.61 0.15 -22.77
C LEU A 18 -16.63 -0.21 -21.65
N VAL A 19 -16.37 0.70 -20.72
CA VAL A 19 -15.50 0.45 -19.58
C VAL A 19 -16.06 -0.63 -18.67
N ALA A 20 -17.37 -0.63 -18.40
CA ALA A 20 -18.00 -1.67 -17.59
C ALA A 20 -17.93 -3.05 -18.27
N VAL A 21 -18.16 -3.13 -19.57
CA VAL A 21 -18.02 -4.39 -20.36
C VAL A 21 -16.58 -4.86 -20.35
N LEU A 22 -15.61 -3.96 -20.53
CA LEU A 22 -14.20 -4.32 -20.50
C LEU A 22 -13.80 -4.92 -19.15
N TRP A 23 -14.22 -4.29 -18.03
CA TRP A 23 -13.96 -4.83 -16.69
C TRP A 23 -14.63 -6.17 -16.47
N LEU A 24 -15.85 -6.36 -16.94
CA LEU A 24 -16.54 -7.65 -16.87
C LEU A 24 -15.76 -8.73 -17.62
N LEU A 25 -15.28 -8.43 -18.82
CA LEU A 25 -14.46 -9.35 -19.61
C LEU A 25 -13.14 -9.69 -18.92
N ILE A 26 -12.46 -8.70 -18.30
CA ILE A 26 -11.23 -8.93 -17.54
C ILE A 26 -11.49 -9.85 -16.35
N VAL A 27 -12.57 -9.65 -15.60
CA VAL A 27 -12.93 -10.52 -14.46
C VAL A 27 -13.25 -11.94 -14.92
N VAL A 28 -14.00 -12.10 -16.00
CA VAL A 28 -14.33 -13.42 -16.57
C VAL A 28 -13.07 -14.13 -17.08
N ALA A 29 -12.20 -13.41 -17.78
CA ALA A 29 -10.93 -13.96 -18.27
C ALA A 29 -9.99 -14.32 -17.10
N GLY A 30 -9.91 -13.47 -16.07
CA GLY A 30 -9.14 -13.72 -14.86
C GLY A 30 -9.66 -14.95 -14.11
N GLY A 31 -10.96 -15.01 -13.86
CA GLY A 31 -11.61 -16.16 -13.21
C GLY A 31 -11.43 -17.47 -13.98
N GLY A 32 -11.61 -17.44 -15.30
CA GLY A 32 -11.35 -18.59 -16.17
C GLY A 32 -9.87 -19.02 -16.14
N GLY A 33 -8.95 -18.06 -16.17
CA GLY A 33 -7.52 -18.32 -16.04
C GLY A 33 -7.15 -18.92 -14.68
N ALA A 34 -7.75 -18.41 -13.59
CA ALA A 34 -7.55 -18.97 -12.25
C ALA A 34 -8.01 -20.43 -12.15
N LEU A 35 -9.18 -20.76 -12.70
CA LEU A 35 -9.68 -22.13 -12.69
C LEU A 35 -8.79 -23.12 -13.47
N LEU A 36 -8.15 -22.64 -14.54
CA LEU A 36 -7.33 -23.48 -15.42
C LEU A 36 -5.86 -23.61 -14.94
N LEU A 37 -5.32 -22.61 -14.24
CA LEU A 37 -3.91 -22.51 -13.93
C LEU A 37 -3.59 -22.65 -12.44
N ASN A 38 -4.60 -22.71 -11.56
CA ASN A 38 -4.41 -22.84 -10.12
C ASN A 38 -3.75 -24.20 -9.79
N GLN A 39 -2.66 -24.14 -9.04
CA GLN A 39 -1.93 -25.31 -8.49
C GLN A 39 -2.02 -25.43 -6.96
N GLY A 40 -2.88 -24.64 -6.33
CA GLY A 40 -2.99 -24.58 -4.87
C GLY A 40 -1.98 -23.63 -4.24
N THR A 41 -2.07 -23.49 -2.93
CA THR A 41 -1.16 -22.68 -2.10
C THR A 41 -0.24 -23.61 -1.31
N ASP A 42 1.00 -23.20 -1.12
CA ASP A 42 2.03 -23.94 -0.40
C ASP A 42 2.44 -23.19 0.86
N ASN A 43 2.46 -23.88 1.99
CA ASN A 43 2.86 -23.31 3.29
C ASN A 43 4.28 -23.75 3.71
N THR A 44 5.07 -24.24 2.78
CA THR A 44 6.47 -24.51 3.06
C THR A 44 7.22 -23.19 3.22
N PHE A 45 7.72 -22.96 4.42
CA PHE A 45 8.55 -21.82 4.73
C PHE A 45 10.01 -22.20 4.56
N SER A 46 10.69 -21.61 3.58
CA SER A 46 12.12 -21.82 3.36
C SER A 46 12.86 -20.49 3.37
N ILE A 47 14.06 -20.49 3.96
CA ILE A 47 15.01 -19.38 3.84
C ILE A 47 16.33 -19.92 3.30
N PRO A 48 16.62 -19.74 2.02
CA PRO A 48 17.88 -20.15 1.43
C PRO A 48 19.07 -19.52 2.17
N GLY A 49 20.06 -20.33 2.48
CA GLY A 49 21.32 -19.90 3.11
C GLY A 49 21.36 -19.93 4.63
N THR A 50 20.30 -20.36 5.33
CA THR A 50 20.38 -20.74 6.74
C THR A 50 20.99 -22.14 6.90
N GLN A 51 21.59 -22.40 8.06
CA GLN A 51 22.19 -23.72 8.34
C GLN A 51 21.14 -24.83 8.29
N SER A 52 19.99 -24.60 8.93
CA SER A 52 18.90 -25.58 8.98
C SER A 52 18.31 -25.89 7.60
N GLN A 53 18.14 -24.87 6.74
CA GLN A 53 17.64 -25.08 5.38
C GLN A 53 18.64 -25.80 4.50
N THR A 54 19.93 -25.43 4.59
CA THR A 54 20.99 -26.10 3.83
C THR A 54 21.10 -27.56 4.21
N ALA A 55 20.99 -27.87 5.51
CA ALA A 55 21.00 -29.25 6.00
C ALA A 55 19.72 -30.01 5.60
N LEU A 56 18.55 -29.33 5.58
CA LEU A 56 17.30 -29.93 5.09
C LEU A 56 17.39 -30.28 3.61
N ASP A 57 17.89 -29.34 2.78
CA ASP A 57 18.10 -29.59 1.34
C ASP A 57 19.10 -30.72 1.05
N GLN A 58 20.07 -30.91 1.93
CA GLN A 58 20.99 -32.05 1.88
C GLN A 58 20.27 -33.34 2.30
N LEU A 59 19.51 -33.31 3.38
CA LEU A 59 18.75 -34.42 3.89
C LEU A 59 17.76 -34.98 2.84
N GLU A 60 17.08 -34.12 2.11
CA GLU A 60 16.18 -34.49 1.01
C GLU A 60 16.88 -35.35 -0.07
N ARG A 61 18.16 -35.13 -0.28
CA ARG A 61 18.95 -35.87 -1.28
C ARG A 61 19.52 -37.18 -0.74
N THR A 62 19.87 -37.21 0.56
CA THR A 62 20.56 -38.34 1.18
C THR A 62 19.64 -39.26 1.97
N PHE A 63 18.48 -38.75 2.43
CA PHE A 63 17.46 -39.48 3.17
C PHE A 63 16.03 -39.10 2.69
N PRO A 64 15.68 -39.35 1.44
CA PRO A 64 14.37 -38.96 0.90
C PRO A 64 13.20 -39.56 1.68
N GLN A 65 13.40 -40.70 2.34
CA GLN A 65 12.39 -41.40 3.15
C GLN A 65 12.03 -40.69 4.48
N VAL A 66 12.78 -39.65 4.90
CA VAL A 66 12.60 -38.96 6.18
C VAL A 66 12.30 -37.46 5.98
N SER A 67 12.48 -36.97 4.76
CA SER A 67 12.44 -35.50 4.46
C SER A 67 11.13 -35.01 3.88
N GLY A 68 10.20 -35.85 3.44
CA GLY A 68 8.94 -35.48 2.83
C GLY A 68 7.86 -35.11 3.85
N THR A 69 6.68 -34.76 3.34
CA THR A 69 5.47 -34.51 4.15
C THR A 69 4.99 -35.81 4.78
N SER A 70 4.50 -35.74 6.03
CA SER A 70 4.01 -36.90 6.75
C SER A 70 2.56 -36.81 7.18
N ALA A 71 1.87 -37.96 7.20
CA ALA A 71 0.62 -38.16 7.90
C ALA A 71 0.93 -38.96 9.20
N ARG A 72 0.43 -38.54 10.33
CA ARG A 72 0.66 -39.15 11.64
C ARG A 72 -0.65 -39.65 12.22
N TYR A 73 -0.72 -40.92 12.57
CA TYR A 73 -1.81 -41.54 13.29
C TYR A 73 -1.41 -41.72 14.73
N VAL A 74 -2.15 -41.16 15.65
CA VAL A 74 -1.99 -41.40 17.06
C VAL A 74 -3.08 -42.33 17.50
N VAL A 75 -2.73 -43.46 18.06
CA VAL A 75 -3.67 -44.45 18.60
C VAL A 75 -3.50 -44.47 20.11
N VAL A 76 -4.58 -44.25 20.86
CA VAL A 76 -4.62 -44.37 22.31
C VAL A 76 -5.50 -45.54 22.68
N ALA A 77 -5.01 -46.47 23.49
CA ALA A 77 -5.75 -47.62 24.00
C ALA A 77 -6.85 -47.20 24.97
N PRO A 78 -7.89 -48.03 25.20
CA PRO A 78 -8.93 -47.75 26.19
C PRO A 78 -8.31 -47.56 27.58
N ASP A 79 -9.03 -46.90 28.46
CA ASP A 79 -8.64 -46.71 29.88
C ASP A 79 -8.19 -48.03 30.52
N GLY A 80 -6.90 -48.07 30.97
CA GLY A 80 -6.29 -49.25 31.59
C GLY A 80 -5.84 -50.34 30.62
N GLY A 81 -5.99 -50.15 29.27
CA GLY A 81 -5.46 -51.04 28.24
C GLY A 81 -4.05 -50.67 27.82
N SER A 82 -3.44 -51.55 27.02
CA SER A 82 -2.12 -51.33 26.45
C SER A 82 -2.19 -51.46 24.93
N VAL A 83 -1.39 -50.63 24.24
CA VAL A 83 -1.24 -50.78 22.76
C VAL A 83 -0.50 -52.07 22.37
N GLN A 84 0.06 -52.81 23.34
CA GLN A 84 0.64 -54.12 23.16
C GLN A 84 -0.39 -55.26 23.23
N ASP A 85 -1.61 -54.98 23.66
CA ASP A 85 -2.67 -55.98 23.71
C ASP A 85 -3.01 -56.51 22.32
N ALA A 86 -3.32 -57.78 22.19
CA ALA A 86 -3.55 -58.44 20.87
C ALA A 86 -4.70 -57.79 20.10
N ASP A 87 -5.72 -57.25 20.82
CA ASP A 87 -6.90 -56.63 20.24
C ASP A 87 -6.59 -55.23 19.66
N VAL A 88 -5.48 -54.60 20.06
CA VAL A 88 -4.98 -53.36 19.51
C VAL A 88 -3.88 -53.63 18.49
N LYS A 89 -2.95 -54.52 18.82
CA LYS A 89 -1.78 -54.82 17.95
C LYS A 89 -2.18 -55.36 16.60
N GLY A 90 -3.18 -56.24 16.52
CA GLY A 90 -3.64 -56.80 15.27
C GLY A 90 -4.13 -55.74 14.28
N PRO A 91 -5.18 -54.98 14.63
CA PRO A 91 -5.70 -53.89 13.80
C PRO A 91 -4.64 -52.84 13.41
N VAL A 92 -3.72 -52.48 14.31
CA VAL A 92 -2.62 -51.55 14.03
C VAL A 92 -1.66 -52.11 12.98
N SER A 93 -1.28 -53.41 13.09
CA SER A 93 -0.40 -54.03 12.08
C SER A 93 -1.06 -54.16 10.70
N ASP A 94 -2.38 -54.41 10.67
CA ASP A 94 -3.18 -54.44 9.43
C ASP A 94 -3.22 -53.04 8.81
N ALA A 95 -3.43 -51.96 9.62
CA ALA A 95 -3.38 -50.59 9.17
C ALA A 95 -2.01 -50.18 8.63
N VAL A 96 -0.92 -50.56 9.28
CA VAL A 96 0.44 -50.29 8.77
C VAL A 96 0.63 -50.88 7.40
N ALA A 97 0.15 -52.13 7.16
CA ALA A 97 0.23 -52.78 5.86
C ALA A 97 -0.65 -52.05 4.82
N ALA A 98 -1.88 -51.68 5.18
CA ALA A 98 -2.82 -50.97 4.31
C ALA A 98 -2.31 -49.59 3.91
N LEU A 99 -1.70 -48.85 4.86
CA LEU A 99 -1.11 -47.53 4.61
C LEU A 99 0.10 -47.63 3.64
N GLY A 100 0.84 -48.72 3.68
CA GLY A 100 1.94 -48.97 2.73
C GLY A 100 1.47 -49.22 1.28
N ASP A 101 0.21 -49.60 1.10
CA ASP A 101 -0.40 -49.82 -0.21
C ASP A 101 -1.07 -48.57 -0.78
N VAL A 102 -1.16 -47.47 -0.03
CA VAL A 102 -1.71 -46.20 -0.50
C VAL A 102 -0.76 -45.53 -1.48
N ASP A 103 -1.29 -45.12 -2.62
CA ASP A 103 -0.50 -44.41 -3.64
C ASP A 103 0.18 -43.15 -3.04
N GLU A 104 1.39 -42.84 -3.48
CA GLU A 104 2.24 -41.74 -3.02
C GLU A 104 2.75 -41.85 -1.57
N VAL A 105 2.55 -42.96 -0.88
CA VAL A 105 3.19 -43.29 0.39
C VAL A 105 4.55 -43.91 0.13
N ALA A 106 5.64 -43.29 0.55
CA ALA A 106 7.00 -43.74 0.36
C ALA A 106 7.43 -44.74 1.42
N ALA A 107 7.00 -44.56 2.67
CA ALA A 107 7.32 -45.44 3.80
C ALA A 107 6.28 -45.30 4.91
N VAL A 108 6.09 -46.39 5.67
CA VAL A 108 5.25 -46.38 6.89
C VAL A 108 6.08 -46.89 8.04
N THR A 109 6.13 -46.18 9.13
CA THR A 109 6.81 -46.55 10.37
C THR A 109 5.94 -47.56 11.12
N ASP A 110 6.44 -48.82 11.25
CA ASP A 110 5.78 -49.83 12.10
C ASP A 110 6.15 -49.54 13.57
N PRO A 111 5.16 -49.20 14.46
CA PRO A 111 5.41 -48.90 15.87
C PRO A 111 5.92 -50.08 16.67
N TYR A 112 5.82 -51.32 16.14
CA TYR A 112 6.30 -52.56 16.80
C TYR A 112 7.64 -53.04 16.28
N SER A 113 8.28 -52.31 15.40
CA SER A 113 9.62 -52.67 14.85
C SER A 113 10.68 -52.39 15.89
N ASP A 114 11.60 -53.36 16.06
CA ASP A 114 12.81 -53.23 16.93
C ASP A 114 13.79 -52.16 16.45
N SER A 115 13.64 -51.69 15.21
CA SER A 115 14.52 -50.69 14.58
C SER A 115 14.22 -49.25 14.94
N VAL A 116 13.06 -48.96 15.49
CA VAL A 116 12.61 -47.61 15.84
C VAL A 116 12.12 -47.57 17.28
N SER A 117 12.73 -46.69 18.07
CA SER A 117 12.32 -46.47 19.47
C SER A 117 11.45 -45.23 19.60
N GLY A 118 10.65 -45.11 20.67
CA GLY A 118 9.83 -43.93 20.96
C GLY A 118 8.52 -43.85 20.19
N THR A 119 8.14 -44.85 19.42
CA THR A 119 6.84 -44.95 18.74
C THR A 119 5.71 -45.40 19.63
N ILE A 120 6.02 -45.98 20.78
CA ILE A 120 5.11 -46.36 21.83
C ILE A 120 5.41 -45.50 23.05
N SER A 121 4.40 -44.95 23.74
CA SER A 121 4.54 -44.13 24.94
C SER A 121 5.15 -44.95 26.09
N ASP A 122 5.85 -44.29 27.00
CA ASP A 122 6.43 -44.91 28.18
C ASP A 122 5.40 -45.64 29.06
N ALA A 123 4.17 -45.12 29.07
CA ALA A 123 3.04 -45.73 29.75
C ALA A 123 2.47 -46.95 29.00
N GLY A 124 2.88 -47.19 27.77
CA GLY A 124 2.35 -48.25 26.90
C GLY A 124 0.89 -48.12 26.50
N ASN A 125 0.29 -46.96 26.69
CA ASN A 125 -1.12 -46.68 26.39
C ASN A 125 -1.35 -46.01 25.05
N ALA A 126 -0.31 -45.50 24.40
CA ALA A 126 -0.42 -44.82 23.13
C ALA A 126 0.71 -45.23 22.17
N LEU A 127 0.44 -45.15 20.84
CA LEU A 127 1.41 -45.31 19.80
C LEU A 127 1.22 -44.35 18.65
N VAL A 128 2.27 -44.20 17.84
CA VAL A 128 2.29 -43.35 16.64
C VAL A 128 2.68 -44.15 15.42
N ILE A 129 1.85 -44.10 14.37
CA ILE A 129 2.18 -44.55 13.04
C ILE A 129 2.47 -43.33 12.18
N THR A 130 3.60 -43.32 11.49
CA THR A 130 3.94 -42.23 10.56
C THR A 130 3.96 -42.77 9.13
N ALA A 131 3.09 -42.25 8.28
CA ALA A 131 3.12 -42.51 6.85
C ALA A 131 3.80 -41.32 6.16
N GLN A 132 4.95 -41.60 5.57
CA GLN A 132 5.75 -40.60 4.85
C GLN A 132 5.33 -40.57 3.39
N MET A 133 5.04 -39.38 2.88
CA MET A 133 4.60 -39.19 1.50
C MET A 133 5.80 -39.00 0.56
N ASP A 134 5.63 -39.43 -0.70
CA ASP A 134 6.57 -39.14 -1.78
C ASP A 134 6.24 -37.76 -2.37
N GLY A 135 6.79 -36.72 -1.75
CA GLY A 135 6.58 -35.33 -2.17
C GLY A 135 6.03 -34.40 -1.09
N SER A 136 5.58 -33.24 -1.54
CA SER A 136 5.05 -32.18 -0.65
C SER A 136 3.54 -32.31 -0.43
N ALA A 137 3.03 -31.61 0.58
CA ALA A 137 1.60 -31.55 0.86
C ALA A 137 0.77 -31.02 -0.34
N THR A 138 1.36 -30.20 -1.22
CA THR A 138 0.67 -29.66 -2.40
C THR A 138 0.66 -30.61 -3.59
N THR A 139 1.61 -31.53 -3.66
CA THR A 139 1.73 -32.52 -4.76
C THR A 139 0.95 -33.79 -4.47
N THR A 140 0.66 -34.07 -3.19
CA THR A 140 -0.16 -35.24 -2.79
C THR A 140 -1.59 -35.10 -3.31
N SER A 141 -2.06 -36.14 -4.01
CA SER A 141 -3.39 -36.18 -4.65
C SER A 141 -4.52 -36.14 -3.62
N PRO A 142 -5.68 -35.59 -3.99
CA PRO A 142 -6.87 -35.69 -3.14
C PRO A 142 -7.27 -37.13 -2.83
N GLU A 143 -7.09 -38.01 -3.79
CA GLU A 143 -7.39 -39.43 -3.69
C GLU A 143 -6.57 -40.10 -2.60
N SER A 144 -5.24 -39.84 -2.55
CA SER A 144 -4.34 -40.36 -1.51
C SER A 144 -4.70 -39.82 -0.13
N ARG A 145 -5.02 -38.53 -0.03
CA ARG A 145 -5.47 -37.91 1.23
C ARG A 145 -6.77 -38.51 1.74
N ASP A 146 -7.72 -38.79 0.86
CA ASP A 146 -8.99 -39.37 1.25
C ASP A 146 -8.84 -40.87 1.60
N ALA A 147 -7.92 -41.59 0.95
CA ALA A 147 -7.54 -42.95 1.34
C ALA A 147 -6.95 -42.99 2.76
N LEU A 148 -6.03 -42.07 3.08
CA LEU A 148 -5.45 -41.96 4.42
C LEU A 148 -6.53 -41.67 5.50
N LYS A 149 -7.50 -40.78 5.21
CA LYS A 149 -8.63 -40.51 6.14
C LYS A 149 -9.55 -41.75 6.30
N ALA A 150 -9.80 -42.46 5.20
CA ALA A 150 -10.60 -43.66 5.24
C ALA A 150 -9.94 -44.74 6.10
N GLU A 151 -8.60 -44.90 5.99
CA GLU A 151 -7.85 -45.85 6.83
C GLU A 151 -7.89 -45.47 8.31
N ALA A 152 -7.80 -44.18 8.67
CA ALA A 152 -7.98 -43.73 10.05
C ALA A 152 -9.36 -44.14 10.62
N THR A 153 -10.39 -44.07 9.80
CA THR A 153 -11.75 -44.46 10.18
C THR A 153 -11.85 -46.02 10.31
N THR A 154 -11.27 -46.74 9.36
CA THR A 154 -11.21 -48.21 9.39
C THR A 154 -10.47 -48.70 10.65
N LEU A 155 -9.34 -48.11 10.96
CA LEU A 155 -8.59 -48.42 12.18
C LEU A 155 -9.39 -48.10 13.43
N GLN A 156 -10.04 -46.96 13.51
CA GLN A 156 -10.89 -46.58 14.65
C GLN A 156 -12.02 -47.58 14.89
N ASP A 157 -12.67 -48.07 13.81
CA ASP A 157 -13.78 -49.02 13.88
C ASP A 157 -13.30 -50.43 14.24
N ALA A 158 -12.05 -50.78 13.92
CA ALA A 158 -11.47 -52.09 14.21
C ALA A 158 -10.91 -52.20 15.66
N LEU A 159 -10.68 -51.09 16.33
CA LEU A 159 -10.12 -51.05 17.69
C LEU A 159 -11.19 -51.24 18.77
N PRO A 160 -10.81 -51.74 19.97
CA PRO A 160 -11.72 -51.86 21.10
C PRO A 160 -12.45 -50.55 21.44
N ALA A 161 -13.67 -50.66 21.95
CA ALA A 161 -14.45 -49.54 22.36
C ALA A 161 -13.75 -48.73 23.48
N GLY A 162 -13.65 -47.42 23.29
CA GLY A 162 -12.85 -46.52 24.15
C GLY A 162 -11.45 -46.20 23.62
N SER A 163 -10.99 -46.83 22.56
CA SER A 163 -9.78 -46.42 21.85
C SER A 163 -10.03 -45.12 21.06
N VAL A 164 -8.97 -44.34 20.92
CA VAL A 164 -9.01 -43.09 20.11
C VAL A 164 -7.97 -43.16 18.99
N VAL A 165 -8.41 -42.92 17.75
CA VAL A 165 -7.52 -42.74 16.61
C VAL A 165 -7.61 -41.29 16.16
N SER A 166 -6.50 -40.61 16.06
CA SER A 166 -6.46 -39.23 15.52
C SER A 166 -5.46 -39.16 14.39
N LEU A 167 -5.85 -38.57 13.28
CA LEU A 167 -5.03 -38.36 12.09
C LEU A 167 -4.62 -36.89 11.99
N GLY A 168 -3.31 -36.65 11.97
CA GLY A 168 -2.72 -35.31 11.82
C GLY A 168 -1.42 -35.38 11.01
N GLY A 169 -0.44 -34.57 11.37
CA GLY A 169 0.81 -34.43 10.64
C GLY A 169 0.77 -33.28 9.64
N ASP A 170 1.91 -33.02 8.99
CA ASP A 170 2.09 -31.87 8.11
C ASP A 170 1.14 -31.87 6.90
N LEU A 171 0.78 -33.07 6.42
CA LEU A 171 -0.16 -33.25 5.31
C LEU A 171 -1.57 -32.70 5.60
N PHE A 172 -1.99 -32.77 6.85
CA PHE A 172 -3.34 -32.39 7.31
C PHE A 172 -3.34 -31.09 8.15
N ALA A 173 -2.17 -30.46 8.33
CA ALA A 173 -2.04 -29.20 9.05
C ALA A 173 -2.61 -28.00 8.27
N GLN A 174 -2.93 -28.14 6.98
CA GLN A 174 -3.41 -27.07 6.13
C GLN A 174 -4.93 -27.04 6.08
N ASN A 175 -5.52 -25.95 6.60
CA ASN A 175 -6.90 -25.60 6.34
C ASN A 175 -6.97 -24.66 5.15
N LEU A 176 -7.73 -25.01 4.10
CA LEU A 176 -8.08 -24.07 3.04
C LEU A 176 -9.05 -23.04 3.63
N PRO A 177 -8.67 -21.76 3.65
CA PRO A 177 -9.53 -20.72 4.22
C PRO A 177 -10.81 -20.58 3.38
N GLY A 178 -11.94 -20.91 3.95
CA GLY A 178 -13.24 -20.58 3.38
C GLY A 178 -13.67 -19.16 3.73
N VAL A 179 -14.53 -18.55 2.93
CA VAL A 179 -15.19 -17.29 3.30
C VAL A 179 -16.18 -17.57 4.41
N THR A 180 -15.99 -16.96 5.56
CA THR A 180 -16.81 -17.19 6.76
C THR A 180 -17.99 -16.21 6.86
N ILE A 181 -18.93 -16.49 7.77
CA ILE A 181 -20.10 -15.61 8.00
C ILE A 181 -19.64 -14.26 8.58
N THR A 182 -18.59 -14.23 9.36
CA THR A 182 -18.08 -13.01 10.01
C THR A 182 -17.52 -12.00 9.01
N GLU A 183 -16.89 -12.44 7.94
CA GLU A 183 -16.45 -11.58 6.83
C GLU A 183 -17.65 -10.93 6.13
N ALA A 184 -18.73 -11.68 5.94
CA ALA A 184 -19.98 -11.14 5.39
C ALA A 184 -20.59 -10.08 6.34
N ILE A 185 -20.51 -10.26 7.66
CA ILE A 185 -20.94 -9.26 8.65
C ILE A 185 -20.10 -7.98 8.51
N GLY A 186 -18.79 -8.10 8.40
CA GLY A 186 -17.91 -6.94 8.17
C GLY A 186 -18.31 -6.13 6.94
N LEU A 187 -18.67 -6.82 5.86
CA LEU A 187 -19.15 -6.22 4.62
C LEU A 187 -20.50 -5.50 4.79
N VAL A 188 -21.43 -6.11 5.56
CA VAL A 188 -22.72 -5.50 5.89
C VAL A 188 -22.52 -4.24 6.74
N VAL A 189 -21.65 -4.28 7.75
CA VAL A 189 -21.32 -3.09 8.56
C VAL A 189 -20.74 -1.99 7.67
N ALA A 190 -19.80 -2.33 6.77
CA ALA A 190 -19.25 -1.37 5.79
C ALA A 190 -20.37 -0.74 4.93
N LEU A 191 -21.31 -1.54 4.45
CA LEU A 191 -22.46 -1.03 3.68
C LEU A 191 -23.32 -0.08 4.51
N VAL A 192 -23.62 -0.41 5.77
CA VAL A 192 -24.40 0.46 6.68
C VAL A 192 -23.69 1.80 6.87
N VAL A 193 -22.39 1.77 7.16
CA VAL A 193 -21.57 3.00 7.33
C VAL A 193 -21.57 3.84 6.05
N LEU A 194 -21.41 3.21 4.88
CA LEU A 194 -21.49 3.88 3.58
C LEU A 194 -22.86 4.52 3.34
N VAL A 195 -23.95 3.83 3.67
CA VAL A 195 -25.32 4.39 3.55
C VAL A 195 -25.52 5.58 4.46
N LEU A 196 -25.03 5.51 5.71
CA LEU A 196 -25.09 6.63 6.66
C LEU A 196 -24.23 7.83 6.20
N THR A 197 -23.09 7.55 5.58
CA THR A 197 -22.18 8.59 5.09
C THR A 197 -22.72 9.31 3.87
N PHE A 198 -23.16 8.56 2.85
CA PHE A 198 -23.63 9.10 1.58
C PHE A 198 -25.12 9.46 1.57
N GLY A 199 -25.91 8.92 2.47
CA GLY A 199 -27.37 9.13 2.50
C GLY A 199 -28.10 8.51 1.28
N SER A 200 -27.46 7.61 0.55
CA SER A 200 -27.96 6.97 -0.68
C SER A 200 -27.45 5.55 -0.82
N PHE A 201 -28.36 4.61 -0.98
CA PHE A 201 -28.01 3.19 -1.23
C PHE A 201 -27.24 3.01 -2.54
N LEU A 202 -27.56 3.78 -3.58
CA LEU A 202 -26.86 3.74 -4.87
C LEU A 202 -25.40 4.19 -4.73
N ALA A 203 -25.16 5.28 -4.00
CA ALA A 203 -23.80 5.78 -3.76
C ALA A 203 -23.00 4.84 -2.85
N ALA A 204 -23.64 4.22 -1.87
CA ALA A 204 -23.02 3.26 -0.95
C ALA A 204 -22.66 1.94 -1.63
N GLY A 205 -23.46 1.48 -2.56
CA GLY A 205 -23.21 0.23 -3.29
C GLY A 205 -22.02 0.31 -4.26
N MET A 206 -21.69 1.49 -4.77
CA MET A 206 -20.60 1.64 -5.75
C MET A 206 -19.22 1.27 -5.19
N PRO A 207 -18.76 1.79 -4.02
CA PRO A 207 -17.50 1.38 -3.44
C PRO A 207 -17.43 -0.11 -3.17
N LEU A 208 -18.55 -0.70 -2.74
CA LEU A 208 -18.62 -2.13 -2.45
C LEU A 208 -18.45 -2.98 -3.71
N VAL A 209 -19.16 -2.63 -4.79
CA VAL A 209 -19.04 -3.31 -6.08
C VAL A 209 -17.61 -3.19 -6.62
N THR A 210 -17.00 -2.01 -6.56
CA THR A 210 -15.63 -1.81 -7.04
C THR A 210 -14.62 -2.60 -6.23
N ALA A 211 -14.79 -2.68 -4.91
CA ALA A 211 -13.91 -3.45 -4.04
C ALA A 211 -14.05 -4.96 -4.26
N LEU A 212 -15.28 -5.48 -4.35
CA LEU A 212 -15.52 -6.91 -4.63
C LEU A 212 -14.95 -7.35 -5.97
N LEU A 213 -15.11 -6.53 -7.03
CA LEU A 213 -14.49 -6.81 -8.32
C LEU A 213 -12.96 -6.74 -8.26
N GLY A 214 -12.41 -5.80 -7.50
CA GLY A 214 -10.98 -5.70 -7.25
C GLY A 214 -10.42 -6.93 -6.56
N VAL A 215 -11.09 -7.39 -5.52
CA VAL A 215 -10.73 -8.60 -4.79
C VAL A 215 -10.83 -9.84 -5.69
N ALA A 216 -11.93 -10.00 -6.42
CA ALA A 216 -12.09 -11.13 -7.32
C ALA A 216 -10.97 -11.21 -8.36
N LEU A 217 -10.55 -10.06 -8.90
CA LEU A 217 -9.45 -9.99 -9.86
C LEU A 217 -8.09 -10.22 -9.20
N SER A 218 -7.87 -9.70 -7.99
CA SER A 218 -6.65 -9.93 -7.22
C SER A 218 -6.48 -11.40 -6.87
N MET A 219 -7.56 -12.05 -6.41
CA MET A 219 -7.59 -13.50 -6.15
C MET A 219 -7.29 -14.29 -7.41
N SER A 220 -7.94 -13.94 -8.53
CA SER A 220 -7.69 -14.59 -9.81
C SER A 220 -6.21 -14.46 -10.22
N ALA A 221 -5.61 -13.28 -10.05
CA ALA A 221 -4.21 -13.07 -10.37
C ALA A 221 -3.28 -13.89 -9.46
N ILE A 222 -3.58 -14.00 -8.16
CA ILE A 222 -2.83 -14.82 -7.20
C ILE A 222 -2.92 -16.29 -7.57
N PHE A 223 -4.12 -16.82 -7.83
CA PHE A 223 -4.30 -18.22 -8.23
C PHE A 223 -3.67 -18.56 -9.59
N ILE A 224 -3.62 -17.63 -10.53
CA ILE A 224 -2.84 -17.78 -11.77
C ILE A 224 -1.34 -17.81 -11.46
N ALA A 225 -0.88 -16.97 -10.52
CA ALA A 225 0.52 -16.88 -10.14
C ALA A 225 1.04 -18.16 -9.43
N THR A 226 0.17 -18.98 -8.81
CA THR A 226 0.57 -20.29 -8.23
C THR A 226 1.20 -21.23 -9.26
N ARG A 227 0.93 -21.03 -10.56
CA ARG A 227 1.56 -21.80 -11.64
C ARG A 227 3.05 -21.48 -11.82
N PHE A 228 3.51 -20.32 -11.34
CA PHE A 228 4.84 -19.77 -11.59
C PHE A 228 5.68 -19.59 -10.33
N ALA A 229 5.05 -19.59 -9.15
CA ALA A 229 5.71 -19.41 -7.87
C ALA A 229 4.93 -20.09 -6.75
N SER A 230 5.63 -20.55 -5.71
CA SER A 230 5.00 -21.00 -4.46
C SER A 230 4.40 -19.81 -3.73
N ILE A 231 3.13 -19.89 -3.40
CA ILE A 231 2.35 -18.84 -2.75
C ILE A 231 1.74 -19.40 -1.47
N SER A 232 2.07 -18.79 -0.34
CA SER A 232 1.51 -19.16 0.97
C SER A 232 -0.02 -18.95 1.02
N SER A 233 -0.72 -19.83 1.75
CA SER A 233 -2.18 -19.74 1.98
C SER A 233 -2.61 -18.43 2.67
N THR A 234 -1.72 -17.78 3.42
CA THR A 234 -1.96 -16.47 4.03
C THR A 234 -1.98 -15.32 3.01
N THR A 235 -1.34 -15.48 1.85
CA THR A 235 -1.26 -14.45 0.80
C THR A 235 -2.64 -14.06 0.22
N PRO A 236 -3.50 -15.00 -0.20
CA PRO A 236 -4.85 -14.69 -0.64
C PRO A 236 -5.67 -13.96 0.41
N LEU A 237 -5.61 -14.39 1.68
CA LEU A 237 -6.34 -13.76 2.79
C LEU A 237 -5.90 -12.32 3.04
N LEU A 238 -4.59 -12.08 3.07
CA LEU A 238 -4.04 -10.72 3.21
C LEU A 238 -4.46 -9.83 2.04
N ALA A 239 -4.41 -10.36 0.81
CA ALA A 239 -4.83 -9.63 -0.38
C ALA A 239 -6.34 -9.33 -0.38
N LEU A 240 -7.16 -10.25 0.12
CA LEU A 240 -8.61 -10.06 0.31
C LEU A 240 -8.89 -8.94 1.31
N MET A 241 -8.26 -9.00 2.50
CA MET A 241 -8.42 -8.00 3.55
C MET A 241 -8.02 -6.60 3.06
N LEU A 242 -6.83 -6.48 2.46
CA LEU A 242 -6.33 -5.21 1.93
C LEU A 242 -7.13 -4.73 0.72
N GLY A 243 -7.47 -5.64 -0.18
CA GLY A 243 -8.26 -5.33 -1.38
C GLY A 243 -9.64 -4.79 -1.05
N LEU A 244 -10.32 -5.35 -0.04
CA LEU A 244 -11.61 -4.84 0.46
C LEU A 244 -11.43 -3.48 1.12
N ALA A 245 -10.53 -3.38 2.10
CA ALA A 245 -10.32 -2.16 2.87
C ALA A 245 -9.94 -0.97 1.97
N VAL A 246 -8.89 -1.14 1.17
CA VAL A 246 -8.35 -0.10 0.28
C VAL A 246 -9.28 0.19 -0.90
N GLY A 247 -9.88 -0.86 -1.47
CA GLY A 247 -10.81 -0.72 -2.61
C GLY A 247 -12.06 0.07 -2.28
N ILE A 248 -12.65 -0.15 -1.09
CA ILE A 248 -13.80 0.63 -0.61
C ILE A 248 -13.38 2.08 -0.38
N ASP A 249 -12.24 2.29 0.28
CA ASP A 249 -11.79 3.62 0.70
C ASP A 249 -11.46 4.53 -0.50
N TYR A 250 -10.73 4.04 -1.49
CA TYR A 250 -10.39 4.82 -2.68
C TYR A 250 -11.63 5.24 -3.49
N ALA A 251 -12.60 4.37 -3.62
CA ALA A 251 -13.87 4.69 -4.26
C ALA A 251 -14.68 5.70 -3.41
N LEU A 252 -14.67 5.54 -2.08
CA LEU A 252 -15.33 6.46 -1.13
C LEU A 252 -14.85 7.90 -1.33
N PHE A 253 -13.54 8.13 -1.43
CA PHE A 253 -12.99 9.48 -1.61
C PHE A 253 -13.42 10.14 -2.91
N ILE A 254 -13.38 9.42 -4.03
CA ILE A 254 -13.80 9.94 -5.33
C ILE A 254 -15.30 10.26 -5.33
N ILE A 255 -16.13 9.34 -4.82
CA ILE A 255 -17.59 9.50 -4.77
C ILE A 255 -17.99 10.62 -3.81
N SER A 256 -17.34 10.73 -2.65
CA SER A 256 -17.59 11.81 -1.70
C SER A 256 -17.31 13.18 -2.33
N ARG A 257 -16.16 13.34 -3.01
CA ARG A 257 -15.82 14.59 -3.69
C ARG A 257 -16.81 14.93 -4.81
N HIS A 258 -17.22 13.91 -5.59
CA HIS A 258 -18.26 14.06 -6.59
C HIS A 258 -19.60 14.54 -6.00
N GLN A 259 -20.06 13.93 -4.90
CA GLN A 259 -21.28 14.35 -4.23
C GLN A 259 -21.23 15.78 -3.71
N ASP A 260 -20.09 16.22 -3.16
CA ASP A 260 -19.94 17.57 -2.64
C ASP A 260 -19.99 18.61 -3.77
N GLN A 261 -19.42 18.31 -4.92
CA GLN A 261 -19.52 19.16 -6.11
C GLN A 261 -20.93 19.18 -6.71
N LEU A 262 -21.66 18.06 -6.69
CA LEU A 262 -23.07 18.04 -7.08
C LEU A 262 -23.98 18.86 -6.16
N LYS A 263 -23.66 18.94 -4.84
CA LYS A 263 -24.37 19.83 -3.88
C LYS A 263 -24.18 21.31 -4.21
N GLN A 264 -23.05 21.65 -4.83
CA GLN A 264 -22.72 22.99 -5.30
C GLN A 264 -23.33 23.30 -6.67
N GLY A 265 -24.08 22.38 -7.28
CA GLY A 265 -24.78 22.59 -8.55
C GLY A 265 -23.97 22.23 -9.80
N MET A 266 -22.76 21.66 -9.64
CA MET A 266 -21.90 21.29 -10.77
C MET A 266 -22.56 20.20 -11.65
N ASP A 267 -22.26 20.25 -12.96
CA ASP A 267 -22.70 19.21 -13.90
C ASP A 267 -22.08 17.85 -13.53
N PRO A 268 -22.81 16.72 -13.64
CA PRO A 268 -22.29 15.39 -13.27
C PRO A 268 -21.05 14.95 -14.05
N GLU A 269 -20.94 15.24 -15.34
CA GLU A 269 -19.74 14.92 -16.14
C GLU A 269 -18.54 15.72 -15.64
N GLU A 270 -18.71 17.02 -15.48
CA GLU A 270 -17.65 17.91 -15.00
C GLU A 270 -17.23 17.57 -13.55
N SER A 271 -18.20 17.29 -12.68
CA SER A 271 -17.96 16.87 -11.32
C SER A 271 -17.18 15.54 -11.26
N THR A 272 -17.54 14.56 -12.11
CA THR A 272 -16.78 13.29 -12.16
C THR A 272 -15.35 13.52 -12.62
N ALA A 273 -15.16 14.33 -13.66
CA ALA A 273 -13.82 14.65 -14.18
C ALA A 273 -12.96 15.37 -13.11
N ARG A 274 -13.52 16.34 -12.38
CA ARG A 274 -12.82 17.07 -11.31
C ARG A 274 -12.56 16.18 -10.09
N ALA A 275 -13.54 15.36 -9.68
CA ALA A 275 -13.36 14.43 -8.56
C ALA A 275 -12.25 13.41 -8.87
N THR A 276 -12.22 12.85 -10.09
CA THR A 276 -11.15 11.95 -10.53
C THR A 276 -9.79 12.66 -10.62
N ALA A 277 -9.77 13.95 -10.99
CA ALA A 277 -8.53 14.72 -11.05
C ALA A 277 -7.96 15.06 -9.66
N THR A 278 -8.80 15.44 -8.70
CA THR A 278 -8.37 15.87 -7.36
C THR A 278 -8.25 14.70 -6.39
N ALA A 279 -9.36 14.04 -6.04
CA ALA A 279 -9.33 12.87 -5.16
C ALA A 279 -8.57 11.70 -5.79
N GLY A 280 -8.68 11.49 -7.11
CA GLY A 280 -7.91 10.46 -7.81
C GLY A 280 -6.39 10.70 -7.81
N SER A 281 -5.91 11.94 -7.80
CA SER A 281 -4.48 12.23 -7.62
C SER A 281 -3.99 11.78 -6.25
N ALA A 282 -4.78 12.03 -5.21
CA ALA A 282 -4.48 11.56 -3.87
C ALA A 282 -4.51 10.02 -3.79
N VAL A 283 -5.50 9.37 -4.43
CA VAL A 283 -5.59 7.91 -4.52
C VAL A 283 -4.37 7.28 -5.23
N VAL A 284 -3.88 7.89 -6.33
CA VAL A 284 -2.66 7.41 -7.01
C VAL A 284 -1.45 7.50 -6.08
N PHE A 285 -1.31 8.63 -5.39
CA PHE A 285 -0.19 8.83 -4.47
C PHE A 285 -0.28 7.84 -3.30
N ALA A 286 -1.44 7.75 -2.69
CA ALA A 286 -1.76 6.84 -1.61
C ALA A 286 -1.50 5.37 -2.01
N GLY A 287 -2.04 4.92 -3.14
CA GLY A 287 -1.79 3.58 -3.64
C GLY A 287 -0.31 3.30 -3.95
N LEU A 288 0.41 4.29 -4.47
CA LEU A 288 1.84 4.15 -4.74
C LEU A 288 2.64 3.98 -3.43
N THR A 289 2.30 4.71 -2.37
CA THR A 289 2.97 4.56 -1.06
C THR A 289 2.74 3.19 -0.45
N VAL A 290 1.51 2.66 -0.54
CA VAL A 290 1.17 1.29 -0.10
C VAL A 290 1.92 0.25 -0.93
N ILE A 291 1.94 0.37 -2.26
CA ILE A 291 2.65 -0.54 -3.17
C ILE A 291 4.14 -0.58 -2.83
N ILE A 292 4.78 0.59 -2.66
CA ILE A 292 6.20 0.66 -2.32
C ILE A 292 6.48 0.02 -0.95
N ALA A 293 5.63 0.25 0.04
CA ALA A 293 5.76 -0.35 1.36
C ALA A 293 5.65 -1.89 1.32
N LEU A 294 4.67 -2.41 0.56
CA LEU A 294 4.45 -3.85 0.41
C LEU A 294 5.58 -4.51 -0.39
N VAL A 295 6.03 -3.89 -1.48
CA VAL A 295 7.23 -4.36 -2.21
C VAL A 295 8.48 -4.28 -1.33
N GLY A 296 8.55 -3.30 -0.42
CA GLY A 296 9.61 -3.16 0.57
C GLY A 296 9.78 -4.37 1.48
N LEU A 297 8.77 -5.24 1.63
CA LEU A 297 8.88 -6.52 2.34
C LEU A 297 9.99 -7.41 1.77
N SER A 298 10.34 -7.24 0.50
CA SER A 298 11.46 -7.95 -0.13
C SER A 298 12.83 -7.65 0.49
N VAL A 299 12.97 -6.54 1.22
CA VAL A 299 14.20 -6.17 1.94
C VAL A 299 14.54 -7.17 3.05
N ALA A 300 13.55 -7.90 3.55
CA ALA A 300 13.78 -8.97 4.52
C ALA A 300 14.58 -10.16 3.94
N GLY A 301 14.72 -10.26 2.61
CA GLY A 301 15.46 -11.33 1.96
C GLY A 301 14.77 -12.71 2.02
N ILE A 302 13.51 -12.77 2.42
CA ILE A 302 12.73 -13.98 2.63
C ILE A 302 11.79 -14.19 1.44
N PRO A 303 11.89 -15.30 0.69
CA PRO A 303 11.14 -15.51 -0.54
C PRO A 303 9.62 -15.42 -0.37
N PHE A 304 9.05 -16.08 0.64
CA PHE A 304 7.59 -16.04 0.85
C PHE A 304 7.05 -14.67 1.22
N LEU A 305 7.82 -13.84 1.98
CA LEU A 305 7.45 -12.46 2.26
C LEU A 305 7.50 -11.58 1.01
N THR A 306 8.47 -11.85 0.14
CA THR A 306 8.60 -11.16 -1.14
C THR A 306 7.40 -11.47 -2.04
N THR A 307 7.03 -12.73 -2.20
CA THR A 307 5.87 -13.15 -3.00
C THR A 307 4.57 -12.59 -2.43
N MET A 308 4.39 -12.64 -1.11
CA MET A 308 3.23 -12.10 -0.41
C MET A 308 3.14 -10.57 -0.55
N GLY A 309 4.27 -9.85 -0.37
CA GLY A 309 4.35 -8.41 -0.54
C GLY A 309 4.02 -7.97 -1.97
N VAL A 310 4.58 -8.66 -2.97
CA VAL A 310 4.31 -8.38 -4.39
C VAL A 310 2.86 -8.69 -4.77
N ALA A 311 2.31 -9.80 -4.28
CA ALA A 311 0.91 -10.16 -4.52
C ALA A 311 -0.06 -9.13 -3.91
N ALA A 312 0.17 -8.72 -2.66
CA ALA A 312 -0.61 -7.68 -2.00
C ALA A 312 -0.48 -6.32 -2.70
N ALA A 313 0.74 -5.95 -3.11
CA ALA A 313 0.99 -4.74 -3.90
C ALA A 313 0.25 -4.76 -5.25
N GLY A 314 0.21 -5.92 -5.92
CA GLY A 314 -0.57 -6.16 -7.13
C GLY A 314 -2.07 -5.95 -6.88
N GLY A 315 -2.60 -6.45 -5.77
CA GLY A 315 -3.99 -6.24 -5.34
C GLY A 315 -4.32 -4.76 -5.14
N VAL A 316 -3.43 -4.01 -4.47
CA VAL A 316 -3.59 -2.55 -4.29
C VAL A 316 -3.50 -1.82 -5.64
N ALA A 317 -2.59 -2.21 -6.53
CA ALA A 317 -2.50 -1.62 -7.87
C ALA A 317 -3.79 -1.82 -8.67
N ILE A 318 -4.38 -3.01 -8.62
CA ILE A 318 -5.69 -3.32 -9.21
C ILE A 318 -6.78 -2.42 -8.61
N ALA A 319 -6.82 -2.27 -7.28
CA ALA A 319 -7.78 -1.40 -6.59
C ALA A 319 -7.66 0.07 -7.04
N VAL A 320 -6.44 0.60 -7.18
CA VAL A 320 -6.19 1.96 -7.71
C VAL A 320 -6.71 2.11 -9.13
N VAL A 321 -6.41 1.17 -10.03
CA VAL A 321 -6.85 1.21 -11.42
C VAL A 321 -8.38 1.15 -11.52
N ILE A 322 -9.02 0.29 -10.72
CA ILE A 322 -10.48 0.19 -10.60
C ILE A 322 -11.07 1.51 -10.09
N ALA A 323 -10.50 2.09 -9.03
CA ALA A 323 -10.98 3.36 -8.49
C ALA A 323 -10.90 4.51 -9.51
N LEU A 324 -9.87 4.54 -10.37
CA LEU A 324 -9.68 5.57 -11.37
C LEU A 324 -10.46 5.35 -12.69
N THR A 325 -10.95 4.14 -12.92
CA THR A 325 -11.62 3.80 -14.18
C THR A 325 -13.05 3.31 -13.97
N LEU A 326 -13.26 2.26 -13.18
CA LEU A 326 -14.60 1.72 -12.95
C LEU A 326 -15.48 2.66 -12.10
N THR A 327 -14.92 3.31 -11.06
CA THR A 327 -15.70 4.27 -10.26
C THR A 327 -16.25 5.43 -11.10
N PRO A 328 -15.46 6.14 -11.93
CA PRO A 328 -16.01 7.16 -12.84
C PRO A 328 -17.03 6.60 -13.85
N ALA A 329 -16.88 5.35 -14.30
CA ALA A 329 -17.86 4.71 -15.16
C ALA A 329 -19.19 4.47 -14.42
N LEU A 330 -19.15 3.98 -13.17
CA LEU A 330 -20.35 3.80 -12.33
C LEU A 330 -21.04 5.14 -12.06
N LEU A 331 -20.27 6.22 -11.83
CA LEU A 331 -20.80 7.57 -11.72
C LEU A 331 -21.50 8.01 -13.03
N GLY A 332 -21.01 7.57 -14.19
CA GLY A 332 -21.65 7.78 -15.49
C GLY A 332 -23.02 7.11 -15.60
N PHE A 333 -23.17 5.88 -15.06
CA PHE A 333 -24.48 5.19 -15.00
C PHE A 333 -25.45 5.88 -14.02
N ALA A 334 -24.93 6.39 -12.91
CA ALA A 334 -25.75 7.07 -11.91
C ALA A 334 -26.22 8.45 -12.35
N GLY A 335 -25.34 9.21 -13.02
CA GLY A 335 -25.63 10.53 -13.54
C GLY A 335 -26.24 11.47 -12.48
N ALA A 336 -27.32 12.14 -12.84
CA ALA A 336 -28.01 13.09 -11.96
C ALA A 336 -28.75 12.44 -10.75
N ARG A 337 -28.84 11.09 -10.67
CA ARG A 337 -29.53 10.40 -9.56
C ARG A 337 -28.81 10.55 -8.23
N LEU A 338 -27.52 10.88 -8.25
CA LEU A 338 -26.70 11.15 -7.06
C LEU A 338 -26.85 12.57 -6.53
N ARG A 339 -27.54 13.47 -7.24
CA ARG A 339 -27.87 14.80 -6.71
C ARG A 339 -28.69 14.66 -5.43
N PRO A 340 -28.29 15.31 -4.32
CA PRO A 340 -29.10 15.27 -3.11
C PRO A 340 -30.51 15.78 -3.44
N LYS A 341 -31.51 14.98 -3.16
CA LYS A 341 -32.89 15.44 -3.28
C LYS A 341 -33.00 16.64 -2.38
N GLU A 342 -33.33 17.83 -2.94
CA GLU A 342 -33.63 19.01 -2.16
C GLU A 342 -34.56 18.59 -1.02
N ARG A 343 -34.13 18.91 0.18
CA ARG A 343 -34.79 18.39 1.38
C ARG A 343 -36.27 18.66 1.30
N ARG A 344 -37.07 17.61 1.48
CA ARG A 344 -38.51 17.70 1.76
C ARG A 344 -38.86 18.79 2.76
N ALA A 345 -37.89 19.24 3.61
CA ALA A 345 -37.98 20.32 4.53
C ALA A 345 -38.07 21.71 3.84
N LYS A 346 -37.31 22.00 2.77
CA LYS A 346 -37.44 23.25 2.00
C LYS A 346 -38.77 23.27 1.25
N ARG A 347 -39.19 22.13 0.71
CA ARG A 347 -40.49 21.99 0.04
C ARG A 347 -41.65 22.07 1.04
N LYS A 348 -41.48 21.57 2.28
CA LYS A 348 -42.47 21.72 3.36
C LYS A 348 -42.50 23.16 3.89
N ALA A 349 -41.34 23.83 4.00
CA ALA A 349 -41.22 25.22 4.38
C ALA A 349 -41.79 26.13 3.30
N ALA A 350 -41.49 25.91 2.03
CA ALA A 350 -42.08 26.63 0.90
C ALA A 350 -43.59 26.42 0.78
N LYS A 351 -44.07 25.18 1.03
CA LYS A 351 -45.51 24.88 1.05
C LYS A 351 -46.20 25.45 2.29
N ALA A 352 -45.54 25.57 3.42
CA ALA A 352 -46.03 26.22 4.62
C ALA A 352 -46.03 27.76 4.47
N ALA A 353 -45.02 28.33 3.85
CA ALA A 353 -44.95 29.76 3.52
C ALA A 353 -46.01 30.17 2.47
N ALA A 354 -46.25 29.34 1.46
CA ALA A 354 -47.31 29.52 0.49
C ALA A 354 -48.72 29.37 1.09
N ALA A 355 -48.89 28.51 2.10
CA ALA A 355 -50.13 28.34 2.82
C ALA A 355 -50.35 29.47 3.87
N ALA A 356 -49.31 30.16 4.28
CA ALA A 356 -49.35 31.28 5.22
C ALA A 356 -49.51 32.65 4.54
N GLY A 357 -49.62 32.71 3.21
CA GLY A 357 -49.89 33.97 2.48
C GLY A 357 -48.78 35.05 2.54
N THR A 358 -47.57 34.66 2.94
CA THR A 358 -46.44 35.61 2.97
C THR A 358 -45.69 35.52 1.63
N HIS A 359 -45.84 36.59 0.82
CA HIS A 359 -45.00 36.83 -0.34
C HIS A 359 -43.56 37.04 0.17
N VAL A 360 -42.69 36.13 -0.14
CA VAL A 360 -41.23 36.30 0.00
C VAL A 360 -40.76 36.94 -1.29
N ASP A 361 -40.33 38.20 -1.21
CA ASP A 361 -39.76 38.96 -2.30
C ASP A 361 -38.57 38.19 -2.88
N THR A 362 -38.73 37.71 -4.11
CA THR A 362 -37.74 36.98 -4.88
C THR A 362 -36.63 37.91 -5.43
N GLU A 363 -36.80 39.21 -5.36
CA GLU A 363 -35.88 40.22 -5.92
C GLU A 363 -34.62 40.43 -5.05
N ALA A 364 -34.63 40.11 -3.76
CA ALA A 364 -33.46 40.26 -2.88
C ALA A 364 -32.36 39.21 -3.08
N HIS A 365 -32.61 38.16 -3.85
CA HIS A 365 -31.61 37.13 -4.14
C HIS A 365 -30.94 37.23 -5.52
N GLU A 366 -31.49 38.01 -6.46
CA GLU A 366 -30.86 38.30 -7.74
C GLU A 366 -29.85 39.46 -7.66
N GLU A 367 -30.04 40.44 -6.82
CA GLU A 367 -29.03 41.51 -6.58
C GLU A 367 -27.77 41.06 -5.87
N ALA A 368 -27.82 39.95 -5.09
CA ALA A 368 -26.63 39.33 -4.47
C ALA A 368 -25.78 38.51 -5.45
N ALA A 369 -26.28 38.17 -6.62
CA ALA A 369 -25.59 37.36 -7.62
C ALA A 369 -24.76 38.19 -8.61
N THR A 370 -24.90 39.50 -8.65
CA THR A 370 -24.23 40.40 -9.60
C THR A 370 -23.11 41.26 -9.00
N ALA A 371 -22.76 41.07 -7.71
CA ALA A 371 -21.68 41.81 -7.07
C ALA A 371 -20.36 41.04 -7.16
N SER A 372 -19.51 41.50 -8.06
CA SER A 372 -18.05 41.35 -8.20
C SER A 372 -17.43 39.92 -8.26
N PRO A 373 -16.66 39.57 -9.29
CA PRO A 373 -15.82 38.38 -9.33
C PRO A 373 -14.54 38.62 -8.52
N GLY A 374 -14.59 38.43 -7.21
CA GLY A 374 -13.43 38.65 -6.34
C GLY A 374 -13.68 38.46 -4.85
N GLY A 375 -14.91 38.37 -4.42
CA GLY A 375 -15.27 38.16 -3.03
C GLY A 375 -15.37 36.67 -2.69
N HIS A 376 -14.35 36.07 -2.06
CA HIS A 376 -14.48 34.79 -1.43
C HIS A 376 -15.56 34.86 -0.33
N VAL A 377 -16.74 34.27 -0.63
CA VAL A 377 -17.78 34.05 0.38
C VAL A 377 -17.16 33.06 1.40
N HIS A 378 -16.81 33.57 2.57
CA HIS A 378 -16.43 32.75 3.70
C HIS A 378 -17.63 31.91 4.10
N ALA A 379 -17.74 30.68 3.57
CA ALA A 379 -18.74 29.74 4.04
C ALA A 379 -18.51 29.52 5.54
N GLU A 380 -19.53 29.87 6.34
CA GLU A 380 -19.51 29.61 7.77
C GLU A 380 -19.30 28.12 8.01
N VAL A 381 -18.29 27.79 8.82
CA VAL A 381 -17.96 26.40 9.18
C VAL A 381 -19.18 25.80 9.91
N PRO A 382 -19.74 24.68 9.42
CA PRO A 382 -20.95 24.10 9.99
C PRO A 382 -20.81 23.82 11.49
N ARG A 383 -21.82 24.18 12.29
CA ARG A 383 -21.89 23.83 13.70
C ARG A 383 -22.12 22.33 13.82
N GLY A 384 -21.23 21.56 14.51
CA GLY A 384 -21.35 20.12 14.67
C GLY A 384 -20.30 19.53 15.60
N PHE A 385 -20.39 18.23 15.85
CA PHE A 385 -19.51 17.48 16.74
C PHE A 385 -18.01 17.71 16.44
N PHE A 386 -17.59 17.62 15.17
CA PHE A 386 -16.19 17.75 14.78
C PHE A 386 -15.60 19.14 15.06
N ARG A 387 -16.44 20.21 14.96
CA ARG A 387 -16.00 21.56 15.34
C ARG A 387 -15.81 21.67 16.87
N GLY A 388 -16.68 21.05 17.64
CA GLY A 388 -16.53 20.96 19.10
C GLY A 388 -15.26 20.21 19.47
N TRP A 389 -15.04 19.07 18.84
CA TRP A 389 -13.88 18.22 19.08
C TRP A 389 -12.55 18.93 18.79
N VAL A 390 -12.37 19.46 17.58
CA VAL A 390 -11.11 20.15 17.21
C VAL A 390 -10.85 21.36 18.13
N ARG A 391 -11.90 22.07 18.57
CA ARG A 391 -11.75 23.19 19.48
C ARG A 391 -11.29 22.76 20.87
N VAL A 392 -11.79 21.62 21.39
CA VAL A 392 -11.31 21.06 22.67
C VAL A 392 -9.84 20.65 22.56
N VAL A 393 -9.49 19.93 21.50
CA VAL A 393 -8.12 19.44 21.24
C VAL A 393 -7.12 20.58 21.06
N THR A 394 -7.51 21.67 20.37
CA THR A 394 -6.61 22.81 20.09
C THR A 394 -6.60 23.83 21.22
N ARG A 395 -7.54 23.76 22.18
CA ARG A 395 -7.57 24.68 23.33
C ARG A 395 -6.40 24.45 24.29
N PHE A 396 -6.01 23.17 24.50
CA PHE A 396 -4.89 22.77 25.35
C PHE A 396 -3.97 21.81 24.60
N PRO A 397 -3.27 22.26 23.54
CA PRO A 397 -2.57 21.36 22.64
C PRO A 397 -1.46 20.53 23.32
N ILE A 398 -0.72 21.15 24.24
CA ILE A 398 0.37 20.45 24.97
C ILE A 398 -0.19 19.33 25.85
N VAL A 399 -1.29 19.59 26.56
CA VAL A 399 -1.95 18.57 27.41
C VAL A 399 -2.46 17.43 26.55
N THR A 400 -3.08 17.74 25.40
CA THR A 400 -3.55 16.73 24.45
C THR A 400 -2.41 15.86 23.92
N ILE A 401 -1.29 16.48 23.53
CA ILE A 401 -0.11 15.77 23.04
C ILE A 401 0.44 14.82 24.11
N ILE A 402 0.65 15.32 25.34
CA ILE A 402 1.17 14.49 26.44
C ILE A 402 0.21 13.36 26.78
N ALA A 403 -1.09 13.63 26.84
CA ALA A 403 -2.11 12.62 27.12
C ALA A 403 -2.12 11.51 26.05
N VAL A 404 -2.07 11.87 24.77
CA VAL A 404 -2.04 10.90 23.66
C VAL A 404 -0.76 10.06 23.72
N ILE A 405 0.40 10.70 23.87
CA ILE A 405 1.69 9.98 23.98
C ILE A 405 1.68 9.05 25.21
N GLY A 406 1.15 9.52 26.33
CA GLY A 406 1.04 8.71 27.56
C GLY A 406 0.14 7.50 27.37
N VAL A 407 -1.06 7.68 26.81
CA VAL A 407 -2.01 6.58 26.57
C VAL A 407 -1.45 5.57 25.58
N LEU A 408 -0.90 6.03 24.44
CA LEU A 408 -0.32 5.13 23.45
C LEU A 408 0.97 4.48 23.92
N GLY A 409 1.79 5.20 24.73
CA GLY A 409 2.96 4.64 25.39
C GLY A 409 2.60 3.49 26.33
N VAL A 410 1.58 3.67 27.16
CA VAL A 410 1.07 2.59 28.04
C VAL A 410 0.49 1.43 27.21
N ALA A 411 -0.28 1.71 26.17
CA ALA A 411 -0.80 0.69 25.26
C ALA A 411 0.29 -0.11 24.54
N SER A 412 1.48 0.46 24.40
CA SER A 412 2.63 -0.21 23.78
C SER A 412 3.46 -1.08 24.74
N ILE A 413 3.21 -1.03 26.06
CA ILE A 413 3.99 -1.79 27.04
C ILE A 413 3.97 -3.30 26.78
N PRO A 414 2.81 -3.94 26.49
CA PRO A 414 2.79 -5.37 26.21
C PRO A 414 3.65 -5.80 25.01
N ALA A 415 3.90 -4.90 24.07
CA ALA A 415 4.77 -5.19 22.94
C ALA A 415 6.22 -5.53 23.33
N LEU A 416 6.65 -5.17 24.53
CA LEU A 416 7.98 -5.50 25.06
C LEU A 416 8.11 -6.99 25.45
N SER A 417 7.00 -7.69 25.64
CA SER A 417 6.97 -9.13 25.90
C SER A 417 6.75 -9.98 24.65
N LEU A 418 6.67 -9.33 23.47
CA LEU A 418 6.33 -9.98 22.21
C LEU A 418 7.33 -11.10 21.86
N ARG A 419 6.87 -12.34 21.87
CA ARG A 419 7.61 -13.51 21.45
C ARG A 419 7.16 -13.94 20.05
N LEU A 420 8.10 -14.30 19.23
CA LEU A 420 7.86 -14.63 17.82
C LEU A 420 8.24 -16.09 17.56
N ALA A 421 7.30 -16.85 16.97
CA ALA A 421 7.54 -18.20 16.49
C ALA A 421 6.72 -18.48 15.22
N LEU A 422 7.03 -19.57 14.51
CA LEU A 422 6.09 -20.07 13.52
C LEU A 422 5.00 -20.88 14.23
N PRO A 423 3.73 -20.69 13.90
CA PRO A 423 2.64 -21.44 14.50
C PRO A 423 2.68 -22.93 14.08
N ASP A 424 2.40 -23.80 15.02
CA ASP A 424 2.24 -25.23 14.84
C ASP A 424 0.75 -25.65 14.90
N ALA A 425 0.49 -26.97 14.80
CA ALA A 425 -0.86 -27.50 14.90
C ALA A 425 -1.54 -27.25 16.27
N GLY A 426 -0.75 -27.01 17.32
CA GLY A 426 -1.26 -26.69 18.66
C GLY A 426 -1.97 -25.35 18.78
N TYR A 427 -1.89 -24.47 17.77
CA TYR A 427 -2.61 -23.19 17.71
C TYR A 427 -3.90 -23.27 16.88
N GLN A 428 -4.21 -24.43 16.29
CA GLN A 428 -5.46 -24.61 15.57
C GLN A 428 -6.65 -24.71 16.54
N ALA A 429 -7.84 -24.51 16.00
CA ALA A 429 -9.07 -24.56 16.79
C ALA A 429 -9.25 -25.93 17.45
N GLU A 430 -9.74 -25.94 18.69
CA GLU A 430 -10.04 -27.16 19.44
C GLU A 430 -11.02 -28.05 18.65
N GLY A 431 -10.79 -29.37 18.70
CA GLY A 431 -11.59 -30.36 18.00
C GLY A 431 -11.25 -30.53 16.50
N THR A 432 -10.29 -29.79 15.94
CA THR A 432 -9.74 -30.11 14.63
C THR A 432 -8.84 -31.34 14.73
N PRO A 433 -8.82 -32.21 13.72
CA PRO A 433 -7.98 -33.43 13.73
C PRO A 433 -6.51 -33.13 14.00
N ALA A 434 -5.94 -32.12 13.36
CA ALA A 434 -4.54 -31.75 13.55
C ALA A 434 -4.25 -31.28 14.99
N ARG A 435 -5.17 -30.51 15.62
CA ARG A 435 -5.04 -30.09 17.01
C ARG A 435 -5.20 -31.28 17.97
N THR A 436 -6.19 -32.16 17.76
CA THR A 436 -6.40 -33.33 18.56
C THR A 436 -5.16 -34.23 18.54
N THR A 437 -4.60 -34.49 17.35
CA THR A 437 -3.35 -35.26 17.21
C THR A 437 -2.19 -34.61 17.96
N TYR A 438 -2.04 -33.30 17.87
CA TYR A 438 -1.01 -32.53 18.58
C TYR A 438 -1.15 -32.67 20.10
N ASP A 439 -2.34 -32.53 20.62
CA ASP A 439 -2.62 -32.61 22.06
C ASP A 439 -2.38 -34.04 22.59
N LEU A 440 -2.84 -35.06 21.84
CA LEU A 440 -2.60 -36.47 22.21
C LEU A 440 -1.12 -36.84 22.19
N LEU A 441 -0.33 -36.31 21.26
CA LEU A 441 1.12 -36.47 21.24
C LEU A 441 1.77 -35.82 22.45
N ALA A 442 1.37 -34.57 22.75
CA ALA A 442 1.91 -33.84 23.90
C ALA A 442 1.59 -34.51 25.22
N GLU A 443 0.38 -35.09 25.37
CA GLU A 443 -0.10 -35.74 26.58
C GLU A 443 0.60 -37.10 26.81
N ASN A 444 0.77 -37.89 25.77
CA ASN A 444 1.25 -39.27 25.92
C ASN A 444 2.76 -39.44 25.71
N PHE A 445 3.41 -38.54 24.92
CA PHE A 445 4.83 -38.63 24.56
C PHE A 445 5.66 -37.43 25.02
N GLY A 446 4.99 -36.39 25.57
CA GLY A 446 5.65 -35.13 25.92
C GLY A 446 5.57 -34.07 24.83
N ALA A 447 5.63 -32.80 25.22
CA ALA A 447 5.46 -31.64 24.32
C ALA A 447 6.47 -31.61 23.16
N GLY A 448 7.70 -32.07 23.41
CA GLY A 448 8.78 -32.07 22.41
C GLY A 448 8.56 -33.02 21.24
N TYR A 449 7.71 -34.02 21.40
CA TYR A 449 7.41 -34.97 20.33
C TYR A 449 6.69 -34.32 19.12
N ASN A 450 6.07 -33.18 19.35
CA ASN A 450 5.48 -32.34 18.31
C ASN A 450 6.52 -31.55 17.49
N GLY A 451 7.75 -31.44 17.95
CA GLY A 451 8.81 -30.65 17.33
C GLY A 451 10.18 -31.31 17.38
N PRO A 452 10.34 -32.53 16.84
CA PRO A 452 11.64 -33.19 16.82
C PRO A 452 12.67 -32.38 16.05
N LEU A 453 13.90 -32.36 16.54
CA LEU A 453 15.06 -31.83 15.85
C LEU A 453 15.75 -32.94 15.07
N ILE A 454 16.28 -32.66 13.93
CA ILE A 454 17.11 -33.58 13.16
C ILE A 454 18.54 -33.00 13.16
N VAL A 455 19.48 -33.78 13.71
CA VAL A 455 20.90 -33.46 13.60
C VAL A 455 21.48 -34.35 12.51
N THR A 456 22.13 -33.74 11.54
CA THR A 456 22.70 -34.48 10.38
C THR A 456 24.11 -34.03 10.10
N GLY A 457 24.90 -34.92 9.51
CA GLY A 457 26.27 -34.62 9.11
C GLY A 457 26.87 -35.68 8.22
N THR A 458 27.93 -35.29 7.52
CA THR A 458 28.69 -36.20 6.65
C THR A 458 29.59 -37.08 7.47
N ILE A 459 29.43 -38.41 7.34
CA ILE A 459 30.19 -39.46 8.08
C ILE A 459 31.07 -40.31 7.19
N ILE A 460 31.28 -39.89 5.93
CA ILE A 460 32.01 -40.62 4.88
C ILE A 460 33.44 -41.01 5.30
N GLY A 461 34.02 -40.38 6.30
CA GLY A 461 35.33 -40.66 6.84
C GLY A 461 35.35 -41.76 7.90
N SER A 462 34.19 -42.24 8.38
CA SER A 462 34.11 -43.25 9.42
C SER A 462 34.34 -44.67 8.88
N THR A 463 35.10 -45.43 9.63
CA THR A 463 35.30 -46.87 9.38
C THR A 463 34.28 -47.72 10.13
N ASP A 464 33.55 -47.12 11.09
CA ASP A 464 32.47 -47.74 11.84
C ASP A 464 31.29 -46.72 11.94
N PRO A 465 30.49 -46.61 10.87
CA PRO A 465 29.37 -45.65 10.84
C PRO A 465 28.33 -45.86 11.94
N LEU A 466 28.03 -47.13 12.30
CA LEU A 466 27.03 -47.41 13.36
C LEU A 466 27.57 -47.06 14.74
N GLY A 467 28.80 -47.45 15.05
CA GLY A 467 29.44 -47.07 16.31
C GLY A 467 29.58 -45.56 16.47
N LEU A 468 29.92 -44.84 15.39
CA LEU A 468 29.97 -43.39 15.39
C LEU A 468 28.59 -42.76 15.68
N MET A 469 27.51 -43.28 15.10
CA MET A 469 26.15 -42.79 15.36
C MET A 469 25.73 -43.04 16.81
N ASP A 470 26.11 -44.20 17.40
CA ASP A 470 25.83 -44.47 18.81
C ASP A 470 26.62 -43.54 19.75
N ASP A 471 27.87 -43.24 19.45
CA ASP A 471 28.70 -42.32 20.21
C ASP A 471 28.13 -40.90 20.16
N LEU A 472 27.76 -40.41 18.97
CA LEU A 472 27.12 -39.09 18.79
C LEU A 472 25.78 -39.01 19.51
N LYS A 473 24.96 -40.08 19.43
CA LYS A 473 23.72 -40.19 20.21
C LYS A 473 23.97 -39.99 21.70
N GLY A 474 24.95 -40.75 22.22
CA GLY A 474 25.26 -40.68 23.66
C GLY A 474 25.80 -39.32 24.13
N GLU A 475 26.44 -38.56 23.25
CA GLU A 475 26.85 -37.18 23.57
C GLU A 475 25.67 -36.20 23.51
N ILE A 476 24.76 -36.35 22.57
CA ILE A 476 23.59 -35.49 22.44
C ILE A 476 22.58 -35.73 23.59
N GLU A 477 22.41 -36.98 24.02
CA GLU A 477 21.57 -37.35 25.18
C GLU A 477 21.98 -36.67 26.48
N LYS A 478 23.25 -36.25 26.59
CA LYS A 478 23.76 -35.59 27.79
C LYS A 478 23.45 -34.09 27.84
N LEU A 479 22.92 -33.50 26.76
CA LEU A 479 22.63 -32.08 26.69
C LEU A 479 21.38 -31.75 27.49
N ASP A 480 21.39 -30.59 28.17
CA ASP A 480 20.23 -30.10 28.89
C ASP A 480 19.06 -29.83 27.95
N GLY A 481 17.86 -30.29 28.28
CA GLY A 481 16.67 -30.13 27.47
C GLY A 481 16.43 -31.20 26.42
N VAL A 482 17.23 -32.25 26.37
CA VAL A 482 16.99 -33.45 25.53
C VAL A 482 16.15 -34.46 26.33
N ALA A 483 14.93 -34.75 25.87
CA ALA A 483 14.09 -35.78 26.47
C ALA A 483 14.51 -37.18 26.03
N SER A 484 14.77 -37.37 24.75
CA SER A 484 15.22 -38.66 24.21
C SER A 484 15.83 -38.51 22.80
N VAL A 485 16.59 -39.55 22.39
CA VAL A 485 17.14 -39.70 21.04
C VAL A 485 16.65 -41.01 20.46
N PRO A 486 15.45 -41.07 19.86
CA PRO A 486 14.83 -42.32 19.40
C PRO A 486 15.55 -42.97 18.20
N LEU A 487 16.23 -42.19 17.36
CA LEU A 487 16.87 -42.66 16.17
C LEU A 487 18.25 -42.02 15.99
N ALA A 488 19.24 -42.82 15.73
CA ALA A 488 20.56 -42.43 15.26
C ALA A 488 21.05 -43.49 14.26
N THR A 489 21.14 -43.12 12.97
CA THR A 489 21.44 -44.10 11.92
C THR A 489 22.18 -43.45 10.76
N PRO A 490 23.11 -44.18 10.09
CA PRO A 490 23.61 -43.78 8.80
C PRO A 490 22.60 -44.09 7.71
N ASN A 491 22.75 -43.43 6.55
CA ASN A 491 22.02 -43.81 5.34
C ASN A 491 22.59 -45.12 4.73
N GLU A 492 21.89 -45.64 3.72
CA GLU A 492 22.28 -46.91 3.05
C GLU A 492 23.70 -46.88 2.46
N THR A 493 24.17 -45.68 2.05
CA THR A 493 25.50 -45.46 1.50
C THR A 493 26.57 -45.20 2.56
N ALA A 494 26.17 -45.03 3.81
CA ALA A 494 27.01 -44.68 4.97
C ALA A 494 27.88 -43.43 4.76
N ASP A 495 27.34 -42.45 4.00
CA ASP A 495 28.00 -41.18 3.76
C ASP A 495 27.40 -40.03 4.61
N THR A 496 26.18 -40.21 5.06
CA THR A 496 25.44 -39.22 5.87
C THR A 496 24.80 -39.92 7.06
N GLY A 497 24.88 -39.29 8.24
CA GLY A 497 24.19 -39.72 9.46
C GLY A 497 23.05 -38.81 9.81
N ILE A 498 22.00 -39.38 10.42
CA ILE A 498 20.88 -38.60 11.05
C ILE A 498 20.70 -39.02 12.50
N ILE A 499 20.40 -38.04 13.33
CA ILE A 499 20.06 -38.25 14.73
C ILE A 499 18.75 -37.43 14.99
N GLN A 500 17.70 -38.13 15.38
CA GLN A 500 16.47 -37.54 15.79
C GLN A 500 16.51 -37.22 17.28
N VAL A 501 16.36 -35.98 17.65
CA VAL A 501 16.38 -35.47 19.03
C VAL A 501 15.00 -34.98 19.39
N ILE A 502 14.43 -35.54 20.45
CA ILE A 502 13.18 -35.07 21.03
C ILE A 502 13.53 -34.10 22.18
N PRO A 503 13.21 -32.81 22.07
CA PRO A 503 13.43 -31.87 23.15
C PRO A 503 12.42 -32.09 24.29
N GLU A 504 12.72 -31.61 25.50
CA GLU A 504 11.78 -31.61 26.64
C GLU A 504 10.62 -30.62 26.40
N GLY A 505 10.92 -29.50 25.77
CA GLY A 505 9.96 -28.45 25.46
C GLY A 505 9.28 -28.60 24.10
N GLY A 506 8.13 -27.94 23.93
CA GLY A 506 7.47 -27.87 22.61
C GLY A 506 8.27 -27.08 21.56
N PRO A 507 7.87 -27.14 20.27
CA PRO A 507 8.62 -26.55 19.17
C PRO A 507 8.81 -25.03 19.28
N ASP A 508 7.91 -24.33 19.98
CA ASP A 508 7.87 -22.87 20.17
C ASP A 508 8.48 -22.43 21.52
N SER A 509 9.05 -23.39 22.32
CA SER A 509 9.58 -23.08 23.65
C SER A 509 10.99 -22.49 23.60
N GLU A 510 11.30 -21.61 24.55
CA GLU A 510 12.64 -21.07 24.74
C GLU A 510 13.68 -22.18 25.08
N ALA A 511 13.24 -23.25 25.73
CA ALA A 511 14.10 -24.40 26.05
C ALA A 511 14.57 -25.11 24.77
N THR A 512 13.66 -25.37 23.83
CA THR A 512 13.99 -25.96 22.54
C THR A 512 14.89 -25.05 21.70
N LYS A 513 14.65 -23.74 21.73
CA LYS A 513 15.52 -22.74 21.07
C LYS A 513 16.93 -22.75 21.69
N ALA A 514 17.03 -22.84 23.01
CA ALA A 514 18.31 -22.90 23.71
C ALA A 514 19.05 -24.20 23.37
N LEU A 515 18.35 -25.35 23.31
CA LEU A 515 18.95 -26.64 22.91
C LEU A 515 19.50 -26.59 21.48
N VAL A 516 18.77 -26.00 20.52
CA VAL A 516 19.28 -25.82 19.14
C VAL A 516 20.56 -24.99 19.13
N ALA A 517 20.60 -23.91 19.91
CA ALA A 517 21.79 -23.07 20.02
C ALA A 517 22.95 -23.86 20.66
N GLU A 518 22.70 -24.65 21.74
CA GLU A 518 23.71 -25.45 22.42
C GLU A 518 24.31 -26.52 21.50
N ILE A 519 23.49 -27.23 20.73
CA ILE A 519 24.00 -28.23 19.76
C ILE A 519 24.89 -27.54 18.71
N ARG A 520 24.49 -26.36 18.22
CA ARG A 520 25.26 -25.57 17.25
C ARG A 520 26.58 -25.05 17.83
N ASP A 521 26.58 -24.60 19.08
CA ASP A 521 27.78 -24.11 19.76
C ASP A 521 28.80 -25.23 20.01
N LYS A 522 28.35 -26.50 20.08
CA LYS A 522 29.21 -27.67 20.16
C LYS A 522 29.75 -28.17 18.81
N HIS A 523 29.49 -27.46 17.69
CA HIS A 523 29.99 -27.81 16.37
C HIS A 523 31.50 -28.11 16.34
N ASP A 524 32.32 -27.22 16.91
CA ASP A 524 33.77 -27.37 16.95
C ASP A 524 34.20 -28.60 17.78
N TYR A 525 33.46 -28.94 18.85
CA TYR A 525 33.70 -30.13 19.65
C TYR A 525 33.46 -31.41 18.84
N PHE A 526 32.31 -31.51 18.16
CA PHE A 526 31.98 -32.66 17.33
C PHE A 526 32.96 -32.83 16.15
N GLN A 527 33.36 -31.71 15.55
CA GLN A 527 34.36 -31.73 14.48
C GLN A 527 35.75 -32.21 14.94
N GLN A 528 36.20 -31.80 16.15
CA GLN A 528 37.52 -32.14 16.68
C GLN A 528 37.56 -33.55 17.24
N GLU A 529 36.54 -34.01 17.95
CA GLU A 529 36.51 -35.31 18.64
C GLU A 529 36.08 -36.46 17.70
N TYR A 530 35.04 -36.17 16.87
CA TYR A 530 34.44 -37.23 16.02
C TYR A 530 34.71 -37.02 14.54
N GLY A 531 35.29 -35.87 14.13
CA GLY A 531 35.55 -35.54 12.73
C GLY A 531 34.31 -35.28 11.89
N VAL A 532 33.18 -34.96 12.53
CA VAL A 532 31.89 -34.79 11.87
C VAL A 532 31.42 -33.35 11.99
N ASP A 533 31.05 -32.75 10.85
CA ASP A 533 30.40 -31.46 10.78
C ASP A 533 28.89 -31.67 10.95
N LEU A 534 28.36 -31.39 12.15
CA LEU A 534 26.95 -31.58 12.47
C LEU A 534 26.18 -30.30 12.24
N ALA A 535 25.03 -30.41 11.57
CA ALA A 535 24.06 -29.37 11.39
C ALA A 535 22.71 -29.74 12.01
N VAL A 536 22.02 -28.75 12.63
CA VAL A 536 20.70 -28.96 13.18
C VAL A 536 19.65 -28.47 12.17
N THR A 537 18.71 -29.36 11.83
CA THR A 537 17.63 -29.14 10.89
C THR A 537 16.30 -29.73 11.41
N GLY A 538 15.34 -29.92 10.52
CA GLY A 538 13.96 -30.26 10.85
C GLY A 538 13.07 -29.02 10.95
N GLN A 539 11.75 -29.21 10.90
CA GLN A 539 10.78 -28.12 10.84
C GLN A 539 10.95 -27.11 12.00
N THR A 540 11.25 -27.62 13.20
CA THR A 540 11.46 -26.78 14.39
C THR A 540 12.69 -25.89 14.25
N ALA A 541 13.83 -26.43 13.83
CA ALA A 541 15.07 -25.67 13.67
C ALA A 541 14.95 -24.64 12.52
N VAL A 542 14.30 -25.02 11.41
CA VAL A 542 13.98 -24.10 10.31
C VAL A 542 13.08 -22.98 10.81
N GLY A 543 12.05 -23.27 11.61
CA GLY A 543 11.16 -22.28 12.20
C GLY A 543 11.88 -21.29 13.12
N ILE A 544 12.86 -21.75 13.90
CA ILE A 544 13.71 -20.91 14.74
C ILE A 544 14.55 -19.97 13.87
N ASP A 545 15.22 -20.50 12.84
CA ASP A 545 16.05 -19.70 11.93
C ASP A 545 15.23 -18.65 11.16
N ILE A 546 14.01 -18.99 10.75
CA ILE A 546 13.05 -18.05 10.14
C ILE A 546 12.73 -16.91 11.12
N SER A 547 12.37 -17.28 12.34
CA SER A 547 12.00 -16.29 13.37
C SER A 547 13.14 -15.34 13.70
N ASP A 548 14.36 -15.87 13.83
CA ASP A 548 15.56 -15.06 14.07
C ASP A 548 15.92 -14.16 12.89
N THR A 549 15.78 -14.64 11.67
CA THR A 549 16.01 -13.83 10.46
C THR A 549 15.01 -12.71 10.34
N LEU A 550 13.73 -12.99 10.62
CA LEU A 550 12.66 -11.99 10.64
C LEU A 550 12.88 -10.93 11.74
N ALA A 551 13.26 -11.35 12.93
CA ALA A 551 13.59 -10.43 14.03
C ALA A 551 14.75 -9.49 13.65
N LYS A 552 15.79 -10.01 13.00
CA LYS A 552 16.91 -9.20 12.49
C LYS A 552 16.49 -8.24 11.37
N ALA A 553 15.51 -8.62 10.53
CA ALA A 553 15.01 -7.79 9.45
C ALA A 553 14.08 -6.65 9.90
N LEU A 554 13.51 -6.71 11.11
CA LEU A 554 12.59 -5.68 11.64
C LEU A 554 13.21 -4.27 11.66
N LEU A 555 14.45 -4.15 12.13
CA LEU A 555 15.11 -2.83 12.24
C LEU A 555 15.45 -2.23 10.87
N PRO A 556 16.10 -2.94 9.93
CA PRO A 556 16.32 -2.43 8.58
C PRO A 556 15.04 -2.05 7.85
N PHE A 557 14.00 -2.89 7.96
CA PHE A 557 12.70 -2.61 7.36
C PHE A 557 12.03 -1.38 7.99
N GLY A 558 12.07 -1.26 9.31
CA GLY A 558 11.56 -0.09 10.04
C GLY A 558 12.25 1.20 9.61
N LEU A 559 13.58 1.20 9.46
CA LEU A 559 14.35 2.34 8.96
C LEU A 559 14.00 2.68 7.51
N LEU A 560 13.80 1.68 6.65
CA LEU A 560 13.33 1.88 5.28
C LEU A 560 11.97 2.60 5.26
N VAL A 561 11.00 2.09 6.02
CA VAL A 561 9.64 2.63 6.09
C VAL A 561 9.64 4.06 6.62
N VAL A 562 10.38 4.33 7.70
CA VAL A 562 10.55 5.68 8.27
C VAL A 562 11.22 6.63 7.27
N GLY A 563 12.30 6.20 6.63
CA GLY A 563 13.00 6.99 5.62
C GLY A 563 12.12 7.34 4.43
N LEU A 564 11.39 6.35 3.92
CA LEU A 564 10.44 6.52 2.82
C LEU A 564 9.32 7.49 3.19
N SER A 565 8.77 7.37 4.41
CA SER A 565 7.78 8.30 4.96
C SER A 565 8.26 9.75 4.91
N LEU A 566 9.44 9.99 5.48
CA LEU A 566 10.02 11.33 5.53
C LEU A 566 10.22 11.92 4.14
N VAL A 567 10.75 11.14 3.21
CA VAL A 567 10.98 11.60 1.83
C VAL A 567 9.66 11.90 1.10
N LEU A 568 8.75 10.92 1.05
CA LEU A 568 7.50 11.04 0.29
C LEU A 568 6.61 12.16 0.81
N LEU A 569 6.42 12.25 2.14
CA LEU A 569 5.59 13.30 2.71
C LEU A 569 6.24 14.70 2.59
N THR A 570 7.59 14.80 2.66
CA THR A 570 8.29 16.06 2.42
C THR A 570 8.05 16.54 0.99
N MET A 571 8.08 15.64 0.02
CA MET A 571 7.80 15.96 -1.39
C MET A 571 6.35 16.46 -1.58
N VAL A 572 5.38 15.81 -0.92
CA VAL A 572 3.96 16.18 -1.04
C VAL A 572 3.64 17.47 -0.32
N PHE A 573 3.99 17.56 0.96
CA PHE A 573 3.58 18.70 1.79
C PHE A 573 4.51 19.90 1.73
N ARG A 574 5.69 19.75 1.11
CA ARG A 574 6.73 20.79 1.09
C ARG A 574 6.95 21.39 2.47
N SER A 575 7.10 20.53 3.46
CA SER A 575 7.29 20.82 4.86
C SER A 575 8.18 19.76 5.49
N LEU A 576 8.97 20.12 6.50
CA LEU A 576 9.74 19.18 7.30
C LEU A 576 8.97 18.70 8.53
N TRP A 577 8.13 19.55 9.10
CA TRP A 577 7.44 19.23 10.35
C TRP A 577 6.27 18.26 10.17
N VAL A 578 5.57 18.34 9.02
CA VAL A 578 4.46 17.43 8.72
C VAL A 578 4.94 15.98 8.62
N PRO A 579 5.99 15.64 7.85
CA PRO A 579 6.55 14.29 7.82
C PRO A 579 7.01 13.77 9.18
N ILE A 580 7.76 14.60 9.93
CA ILE A 580 8.28 14.20 11.25
C ILE A 580 7.14 13.82 12.19
N LYS A 581 6.12 14.68 12.31
CA LYS A 581 4.98 14.38 13.19
C LYS A 581 4.16 13.18 12.70
N ALA A 582 4.04 13.00 11.39
CA ALA A 582 3.32 11.85 10.80
C ALA A 582 4.05 10.54 11.09
N THR A 583 5.37 10.52 10.95
CA THR A 583 6.20 9.36 11.25
C THR A 583 6.16 9.01 12.74
N LEU A 584 6.25 10.00 13.63
CA LEU A 584 6.12 9.75 15.08
C LEU A 584 4.72 9.23 15.45
N GLY A 585 3.67 9.76 14.85
CA GLY A 585 2.30 9.27 15.02
C GLY A 585 2.14 7.83 14.55
N TYR A 586 2.70 7.50 13.38
CA TYR A 586 2.74 6.14 12.86
C TYR A 586 3.45 5.17 13.80
N LEU A 587 4.63 5.52 14.32
CA LEU A 587 5.37 4.66 15.26
C LEU A 587 4.57 4.41 16.55
N LEU A 588 3.86 5.43 17.06
CA LEU A 588 2.96 5.26 18.21
C LEU A 588 1.79 4.34 17.90
N SER A 589 1.21 4.43 16.69
CA SER A 589 0.13 3.53 16.26
C SER A 589 0.61 2.09 16.11
N VAL A 590 1.80 1.88 15.55
CA VAL A 590 2.41 0.54 15.43
C VAL A 590 2.72 -0.04 16.81
N GLY A 591 3.32 0.75 17.72
CA GLY A 591 3.60 0.31 19.08
C GLY A 591 2.34 -0.10 19.85
N ALA A 592 1.28 0.71 19.78
CA ALA A 592 -0.01 0.37 20.40
C ALA A 592 -0.67 -0.86 19.75
N SER A 593 -0.50 -1.04 18.44
CA SER A 593 -0.98 -2.21 17.72
C SER A 593 -0.27 -3.49 18.15
N PHE A 594 1.06 -3.48 18.25
CA PHE A 594 1.84 -4.60 18.77
C PHE A 594 1.48 -4.89 20.23
N GLY A 595 1.31 -3.81 21.02
CA GLY A 595 0.89 -3.98 22.42
C GLY A 595 -0.48 -4.64 22.55
N ALA A 596 -1.45 -4.27 21.72
CA ALA A 596 -2.77 -4.90 21.71
C ALA A 596 -2.71 -6.38 21.30
N VAL A 597 -1.90 -6.70 20.29
CA VAL A 597 -1.70 -8.09 19.84
C VAL A 597 -1.04 -8.92 20.95
N ALA A 598 0.03 -8.43 21.59
CA ALA A 598 0.67 -9.12 22.69
C ALA A 598 -0.27 -9.29 23.90
N ALA A 599 -1.05 -8.26 24.23
CA ALA A 599 -2.01 -8.34 25.32
C ALA A 599 -3.10 -9.40 25.11
N VAL A 600 -3.54 -9.60 23.87
CA VAL A 600 -4.57 -10.60 23.54
C VAL A 600 -3.95 -12.00 23.40
N PHE A 601 -2.93 -12.16 22.58
CA PHE A 601 -2.43 -13.48 22.20
C PHE A 601 -1.39 -14.06 23.15
N GLU A 602 -0.66 -13.22 23.92
CA GLU A 602 0.30 -13.70 24.92
C GLU A 602 -0.24 -13.60 26.35
N TRP A 603 -0.88 -12.45 26.68
CA TRP A 603 -1.41 -12.26 28.05
C TRP A 603 -2.83 -12.77 28.24
N GLY A 604 -3.53 -13.16 27.14
CA GLY A 604 -4.86 -13.73 27.17
C GLY A 604 -5.99 -12.71 27.44
N TRP A 605 -5.76 -11.41 27.24
CA TRP A 605 -6.82 -10.42 27.40
C TRP A 605 -7.90 -10.63 26.33
N PHE A 606 -9.15 -10.82 26.76
CA PHE A 606 -10.30 -11.05 25.88
C PHE A 606 -10.17 -12.31 24.98
N SER A 607 -9.34 -13.28 25.33
CA SER A 607 -9.14 -14.53 24.58
C SER A 607 -10.45 -15.22 24.26
N ASP A 608 -11.33 -15.43 25.26
CA ASP A 608 -12.63 -16.08 25.08
C ASP A 608 -13.54 -15.32 24.09
N ALA A 609 -13.56 -13.98 24.19
CA ALA A 609 -14.41 -13.13 23.33
C ALA A 609 -13.93 -13.09 21.88
N LEU A 610 -12.61 -13.31 21.65
CA LEU A 610 -11.98 -13.30 20.34
C LEU A 610 -11.70 -14.70 19.79
N HIS A 611 -12.18 -15.75 20.52
CA HIS A 611 -11.97 -17.16 20.19
C HIS A 611 -10.48 -17.49 19.97
N VAL A 612 -9.64 -17.09 20.94
CA VAL A 612 -8.21 -17.44 20.97
C VAL A 612 -8.08 -18.68 21.83
N ASP A 613 -7.96 -19.84 21.19
CA ASP A 613 -7.98 -21.15 21.87
C ASP A 613 -6.68 -21.44 22.65
N LYS A 614 -5.55 -20.87 22.23
CA LYS A 614 -4.26 -21.00 22.91
C LYS A 614 -3.51 -19.68 22.90
N THR A 615 -3.01 -19.28 24.08
CA THR A 615 -2.09 -18.14 24.21
C THR A 615 -0.65 -18.61 24.01
N GLY A 616 0.17 -17.80 23.38
CA GLY A 616 1.57 -18.14 23.12
C GLY A 616 2.26 -17.16 22.18
N PRO A 617 3.41 -17.54 21.62
CA PRO A 617 4.13 -16.72 20.67
C PRO A 617 3.29 -16.34 19.46
N ILE A 618 3.59 -15.19 18.89
CA ILE A 618 2.89 -14.63 17.74
C ILE A 618 3.67 -14.97 16.47
N ILE A 619 2.94 -15.17 15.37
CA ILE A 619 3.56 -15.52 14.10
C ILE A 619 4.66 -14.54 13.69
N SER A 620 5.85 -15.02 13.41
CA SER A 620 7.10 -14.27 13.30
C SER A 620 7.08 -13.19 12.21
N PHE A 621 6.31 -13.34 11.16
CA PHE A 621 6.22 -12.35 10.08
C PHE A 621 5.14 -11.27 10.32
N MET A 622 4.30 -11.39 11.34
CA MET A 622 3.25 -10.41 11.65
C MET A 622 3.81 -8.99 11.83
N PRO A 623 4.89 -8.74 12.61
CA PRO A 623 5.37 -7.39 12.83
C PRO A 623 5.78 -6.67 11.55
N ILE A 624 6.47 -7.34 10.65
CA ILE A 624 6.92 -6.77 9.37
C ILE A 624 5.73 -6.43 8.47
N ILE A 625 4.76 -7.35 8.36
CA ILE A 625 3.54 -7.14 7.57
C ILE A 625 2.75 -5.96 8.15
N LEU A 626 2.53 -5.98 9.45
CA LEU A 626 1.77 -4.95 10.14
C LEU A 626 2.39 -3.56 9.94
N MET A 627 3.71 -3.45 10.10
CA MET A 627 4.43 -2.20 9.86
C MET A 627 4.26 -1.72 8.42
N GLY A 628 4.42 -2.59 7.43
CA GLY A 628 4.30 -2.24 6.02
C GLY A 628 2.88 -1.81 5.63
N VAL A 629 1.88 -2.56 6.06
CA VAL A 629 0.47 -2.28 5.76
C VAL A 629 -0.01 -1.02 6.48
N LEU A 630 0.24 -0.92 7.78
CA LEU A 630 -0.15 0.27 8.56
C LEU A 630 0.54 1.53 8.04
N PHE A 631 1.80 1.44 7.59
CA PHE A 631 2.47 2.56 6.96
C PHE A 631 1.69 3.07 5.73
N GLY A 632 1.34 2.16 4.83
CA GLY A 632 0.57 2.51 3.64
C GLY A 632 -0.75 3.18 3.99
N LEU A 633 -1.55 2.53 4.83
CA LEU A 633 -2.87 3.03 5.25
C LEU A 633 -2.77 4.33 6.06
N ALA A 634 -1.76 4.45 6.91
CA ALA A 634 -1.51 5.66 7.66
C ALA A 634 -1.18 6.85 6.75
N MET A 635 -0.38 6.67 5.70
CA MET A 635 -0.02 7.75 4.79
C MET A 635 -1.24 8.29 4.02
N ASP A 636 -2.17 7.45 3.64
CA ASP A 636 -3.36 7.84 2.88
C ASP A 636 -4.20 8.87 3.61
N TYR A 637 -4.53 8.61 4.86
CA TYR A 637 -5.32 9.56 5.68
C TYR A 637 -4.56 10.84 6.01
N GLU A 638 -3.23 10.74 6.20
CA GLU A 638 -2.40 11.92 6.42
C GLU A 638 -2.50 12.86 5.23
N VAL A 639 -2.37 12.30 4.02
CA VAL A 639 -2.48 13.09 2.80
C VAL A 639 -3.84 13.76 2.69
N PHE A 640 -4.93 13.03 2.91
CA PHE A 640 -6.28 13.60 2.79
C PHE A 640 -6.59 14.68 3.83
N LEU A 641 -6.23 14.45 5.09
CA LEU A 641 -6.53 15.39 6.18
C LEU A 641 -5.67 16.65 6.08
N VAL A 642 -4.37 16.48 5.89
CA VAL A 642 -3.41 17.60 5.94
C VAL A 642 -3.42 18.40 4.64
N SER A 643 -3.67 17.76 3.46
CA SER A 643 -3.83 18.51 2.20
C SER A 643 -4.96 19.53 2.29
N ARG A 644 -6.08 19.17 2.94
CA ARG A 644 -7.20 20.12 3.11
C ARG A 644 -6.84 21.29 4.01
N MET A 645 -6.09 21.02 5.09
CA MET A 645 -5.59 22.09 5.98
C MET A 645 -4.61 23.01 5.24
N ARG A 646 -3.74 22.43 4.41
CA ARG A 646 -2.79 23.18 3.59
C ARG A 646 -3.47 23.98 2.49
N GLU A 647 -4.48 23.42 1.81
CA GLU A 647 -5.29 24.11 0.82
C GLU A 647 -5.87 25.42 1.41
N ASP A 648 -6.47 25.34 2.61
CA ASP A 648 -7.01 26.51 3.30
C ASP A 648 -5.92 27.53 3.69
N TYR A 649 -4.73 27.06 4.09
CA TYR A 649 -3.58 27.91 4.42
C TYR A 649 -3.03 28.66 3.20
N VAL A 650 -2.82 27.96 2.09
CA VAL A 650 -2.29 28.54 0.84
C VAL A 650 -3.27 29.56 0.25
N HIS A 651 -4.57 29.38 0.48
CA HIS A 651 -5.60 30.35 0.09
C HIS A 651 -5.71 31.55 1.05
N GLY A 652 -4.74 31.74 1.94
CA GLY A 652 -4.58 32.96 2.75
C GLY A 652 -5.28 32.92 4.11
N ARG A 653 -5.77 31.76 4.57
CA ARG A 653 -6.26 31.64 5.95
C ARG A 653 -5.10 31.57 6.94
N PRO A 654 -5.19 32.22 8.14
CA PRO A 654 -4.22 32.03 9.18
C PRO A 654 -4.02 30.54 9.52
N ALA A 655 -2.79 30.08 9.77
CA ALA A 655 -2.46 28.66 9.94
C ALA A 655 -3.36 27.93 10.95
N ARG A 656 -3.66 28.55 12.09
CA ARG A 656 -4.55 27.99 13.13
C ARG A 656 -5.99 27.83 12.65
N ALA A 657 -6.51 28.80 11.91
CA ALA A 657 -7.87 28.75 11.35
C ALA A 657 -7.95 27.72 10.21
N ALA A 658 -6.90 27.60 9.40
CA ALA A 658 -6.78 26.59 8.34
C ALA A 658 -6.81 25.16 8.90
N VAL A 659 -6.16 24.91 10.05
CA VAL A 659 -6.23 23.63 10.76
C VAL A 659 -7.67 23.32 11.20
N GLU A 660 -8.39 24.28 11.82
CA GLU A 660 -9.78 24.06 12.26
C GLU A 660 -10.72 23.82 11.07
N SER A 661 -10.65 24.65 10.03
CA SER A 661 -11.54 24.54 8.86
C SER A 661 -11.27 23.30 8.01
N GLY A 662 -10.00 23.00 7.73
CA GLY A 662 -9.60 21.83 6.97
C GLY A 662 -9.96 20.51 7.69
N PHE A 663 -9.80 20.50 9.02
CA PHE A 663 -10.22 19.36 9.85
C PHE A 663 -11.73 19.12 9.73
N VAL A 664 -12.55 20.14 9.98
CA VAL A 664 -14.01 19.98 9.92
C VAL A 664 -14.49 19.56 8.52
N GLY A 665 -13.81 20.03 7.47
CA GLY A 665 -14.11 19.67 6.09
C GLY A 665 -13.83 18.20 5.74
N SER A 666 -12.82 17.59 6.37
CA SER A 666 -12.36 16.21 6.06
C SER A 666 -12.85 15.17 7.07
N ALA A 667 -13.07 15.55 8.32
CA ALA A 667 -13.29 14.64 9.45
C ALA A 667 -14.41 13.63 9.23
N LYS A 668 -15.52 14.03 8.59
CA LYS A 668 -16.65 13.12 8.35
C LYS A 668 -16.26 11.95 7.43
N VAL A 669 -15.50 12.22 6.38
CA VAL A 669 -15.11 11.20 5.39
C VAL A 669 -14.04 10.30 5.97
N VAL A 670 -13.04 10.89 6.64
CA VAL A 670 -11.97 10.16 7.33
C VAL A 670 -12.53 9.23 8.40
N THR A 671 -13.50 9.71 9.22
CA THR A 671 -14.17 8.86 10.23
C THR A 671 -14.91 7.70 9.59
N ALA A 672 -15.63 7.93 8.50
CA ALA A 672 -16.37 6.88 7.82
C ALA A 672 -15.42 5.82 7.26
N ALA A 673 -14.37 6.24 6.58
CA ALA A 673 -13.34 5.36 6.03
C ALA A 673 -12.66 4.53 7.13
N ALA A 674 -12.28 5.17 8.24
CA ALA A 674 -11.66 4.49 9.38
C ALA A 674 -12.58 3.44 10.02
N VAL A 675 -13.87 3.75 10.20
CA VAL A 675 -14.84 2.79 10.74
C VAL A 675 -15.04 1.61 9.79
N ILE A 676 -15.07 1.86 8.47
CA ILE A 676 -15.18 0.79 7.47
C ILE A 676 -13.97 -0.13 7.54
N MET A 677 -12.75 0.43 7.49
CA MET A 677 -11.53 -0.38 7.54
C MET A 677 -11.38 -1.14 8.85
N PHE A 678 -11.64 -0.46 9.98
CA PHE A 678 -11.69 -1.12 11.29
C PHE A 678 -12.65 -2.32 11.26
N SER A 679 -13.87 -2.12 10.75
CA SER A 679 -14.89 -3.20 10.72
C SER A 679 -14.50 -4.35 9.78
N VAL A 680 -13.87 -4.04 8.65
CA VAL A 680 -13.37 -5.06 7.71
C VAL A 680 -12.28 -5.90 8.39
N PHE A 681 -11.27 -5.27 9.00
CA PHE A 681 -10.20 -6.03 9.67
C PHE A 681 -10.70 -6.77 10.91
N ALA A 682 -11.53 -6.13 11.73
CA ALA A 682 -12.08 -6.74 12.94
C ALA A 682 -12.96 -7.98 12.64
N ALA A 683 -13.57 -8.05 11.47
CA ALA A 683 -14.38 -9.19 11.05
C ALA A 683 -13.57 -10.48 10.84
N PHE A 684 -12.26 -10.38 10.58
CA PHE A 684 -11.37 -11.53 10.44
C PHE A 684 -10.83 -12.06 11.77
N VAL A 685 -11.10 -11.40 12.90
CA VAL A 685 -10.52 -11.80 14.18
C VAL A 685 -11.22 -13.02 14.79
N PRO A 686 -12.58 -13.12 14.88
CA PRO A 686 -13.23 -14.20 15.64
C PRO A 686 -13.09 -15.59 14.99
N GLU A 687 -13.23 -15.68 13.67
CA GLU A 687 -13.27 -16.96 12.92
C GLU A 687 -12.13 -17.07 11.88
N GLY A 688 -11.16 -16.15 11.93
CA GLY A 688 -10.02 -16.16 11.03
C GLY A 688 -9.09 -17.34 11.28
N ASP A 689 -8.29 -17.69 10.27
CA ASP A 689 -7.16 -18.59 10.42
C ASP A 689 -6.21 -18.09 11.51
N THR A 690 -5.61 -19.00 12.28
CA THR A 690 -4.73 -18.69 13.42
C THR A 690 -3.60 -17.74 13.05
N ASN A 691 -3.09 -17.83 11.83
CA ASN A 691 -2.03 -16.96 11.33
C ASN A 691 -2.52 -15.53 11.03
N ILE A 692 -3.81 -15.41 10.65
CA ILE A 692 -4.41 -14.14 10.24
C ILE A 692 -4.99 -13.37 11.42
N LYS A 693 -5.51 -14.05 12.46
CA LYS A 693 -6.09 -13.37 13.64
C LYS A 693 -5.19 -12.28 14.25
N PRO A 694 -3.89 -12.52 14.54
CA PRO A 694 -3.02 -11.48 15.09
C PRO A 694 -2.80 -10.31 14.12
N ILE A 695 -2.69 -10.60 12.82
CA ILE A 695 -2.53 -9.58 11.77
C ILE A 695 -3.79 -8.73 11.68
N ALA A 696 -4.97 -9.37 11.62
CA ALA A 696 -6.26 -8.70 11.54
C ALA A 696 -6.55 -7.81 12.76
N LEU A 697 -6.29 -8.32 13.98
CA LEU A 697 -6.41 -7.54 15.22
C LEU A 697 -5.45 -6.35 15.21
N GLY A 698 -4.19 -6.60 14.85
CA GLY A 698 -3.17 -5.57 14.78
C GLY A 698 -3.53 -4.46 13.80
N LEU A 699 -4.04 -4.82 12.60
CA LEU A 699 -4.52 -3.85 11.61
C LEU A 699 -5.76 -3.09 12.10
N ALA A 700 -6.73 -3.78 12.70
CA ALA A 700 -7.93 -3.15 13.24
C ALA A 700 -7.57 -2.11 14.30
N VAL A 701 -6.78 -2.50 15.31
CA VAL A 701 -6.33 -1.59 16.39
C VAL A 701 -5.46 -0.48 15.82
N GLY A 702 -4.52 -0.80 14.92
CA GLY A 702 -3.63 0.16 14.31
C GLY A 702 -4.39 1.24 13.53
N VAL A 703 -5.35 0.86 12.70
CA VAL A 703 -6.22 1.81 11.97
C VAL A 703 -7.08 2.63 12.94
N PHE A 704 -7.65 2.02 13.98
CA PHE A 704 -8.42 2.74 14.99
C PHE A 704 -7.57 3.79 15.70
N VAL A 705 -6.40 3.40 16.19
CA VAL A 705 -5.47 4.29 16.90
C VAL A 705 -5.00 5.41 15.97
N ASP A 706 -4.58 5.06 14.75
CA ASP A 706 -4.10 6.05 13.78
C ASP A 706 -5.19 7.06 13.43
N ALA A 707 -6.39 6.61 13.06
CA ALA A 707 -7.45 7.49 12.61
C ALA A 707 -8.00 8.38 13.75
N PHE A 708 -8.35 7.79 14.91
CA PHE A 708 -9.07 8.52 15.96
C PHE A 708 -8.14 9.19 16.97
N ILE A 709 -7.08 8.51 17.38
CA ILE A 709 -6.18 9.04 18.42
C ILE A 709 -5.09 9.90 17.79
N VAL A 710 -4.42 9.41 16.74
CA VAL A 710 -3.33 10.17 16.13
C VAL A 710 -3.90 11.28 15.24
N ARG A 711 -4.72 10.96 14.24
CA ARG A 711 -5.13 11.95 13.23
C ARG A 711 -6.21 12.90 13.68
N MET A 712 -7.21 12.40 14.36
CA MET A 712 -8.30 13.27 14.79
C MET A 712 -7.98 14.02 16.09
N THR A 713 -6.94 13.64 16.83
CA THR A 713 -6.61 14.25 18.12
C THR A 713 -5.18 14.81 18.13
N LEU A 714 -4.13 14.01 17.89
CA LEU A 714 -2.76 14.46 17.96
C LEU A 714 -2.38 15.44 16.83
N VAL A 715 -2.75 15.12 15.58
CA VAL A 715 -2.38 15.92 14.41
C VAL A 715 -2.88 17.36 14.50
N PRO A 716 -4.17 17.66 14.74
CA PRO A 716 -4.62 19.03 14.88
C PRO A 716 -3.98 19.76 16.07
N ALA A 717 -3.71 19.07 17.20
CA ALA A 717 -3.02 19.68 18.34
C ALA A 717 -1.59 20.11 17.98
N VAL A 718 -0.81 19.23 17.32
CA VAL A 718 0.55 19.53 16.91
C VAL A 718 0.62 20.63 15.86
N LEU A 719 -0.22 20.57 14.81
CA LEU A 719 -0.25 21.59 13.76
C LEU A 719 -0.72 22.96 14.30
N HIS A 720 -1.67 22.97 15.22
CA HIS A 720 -2.10 24.21 15.90
C HIS A 720 -0.99 24.83 16.74
N LEU A 721 -0.19 23.99 17.44
CA LEU A 721 0.95 24.43 18.25
C LEU A 721 2.08 25.01 17.37
N LEU A 722 2.40 24.35 16.26
CA LEU A 722 3.43 24.76 15.32
C LEU A 722 3.04 26.02 14.52
N GLY A 723 1.75 26.24 14.25
CA GLY A 723 1.25 27.38 13.48
C GLY A 723 1.92 27.45 12.08
N ASP A 724 2.44 28.63 11.72
CA ASP A 724 3.07 28.85 10.41
C ASP A 724 4.35 28.03 10.20
N ARG A 725 5.04 27.62 11.27
CA ARG A 725 6.23 26.78 11.20
C ARG A 725 5.90 25.39 10.64
N ALA A 726 4.65 24.94 10.80
CA ALA A 726 4.22 23.65 10.25
C ALA A 726 4.37 23.58 8.71
N TRP A 727 4.31 24.73 8.02
CA TRP A 727 4.33 24.81 6.56
C TRP A 727 5.67 25.31 6.00
N HIS A 728 6.71 25.40 6.85
CA HIS A 728 8.01 25.91 6.44
C HIS A 728 8.86 24.82 5.74
N MET A 729 9.41 25.18 4.58
CA MET A 729 10.38 24.40 3.82
C MET A 729 11.68 25.19 3.63
N PRO A 730 12.86 24.62 3.92
CA PRO A 730 14.13 25.26 3.62
C PRO A 730 14.33 25.47 2.13
N ARG A 731 14.77 26.64 1.70
CA ARG A 731 14.94 27.03 0.29
C ARG A 731 15.85 26.10 -0.52
N TRP A 732 16.87 25.50 0.11
CA TRP A 732 17.77 24.57 -0.57
C TRP A 732 17.05 23.25 -0.94
N LEU A 733 16.22 22.75 -0.05
CA LEU A 733 15.45 21.51 -0.24
C LEU A 733 14.30 21.75 -1.23
N ASP A 734 13.69 22.92 -1.19
CA ASP A 734 12.63 23.33 -2.10
C ASP A 734 13.07 23.38 -3.57
N ARG A 735 14.36 23.63 -3.84
CA ARG A 735 14.93 23.64 -5.19
C ARG A 735 15.22 22.24 -5.75
N VAL A 736 15.52 21.27 -4.89
CA VAL A 736 15.93 19.91 -5.27
C VAL A 736 14.74 18.99 -5.47
N LEU A 737 13.69 19.15 -4.66
CA LEU A 737 12.55 18.25 -4.67
C LEU A 737 11.57 18.57 -5.81
N PRO A 738 11.09 17.55 -6.55
CA PRO A 738 10.03 17.73 -7.54
C PRO A 738 8.73 18.21 -6.88
N SER A 739 7.94 19.01 -7.60
CA SER A 739 6.63 19.46 -7.15
C SER A 739 5.54 18.51 -7.63
N PHE A 740 4.79 17.94 -6.69
CA PHE A 740 3.60 17.14 -6.98
C PHE A 740 2.35 17.97 -6.70
N ASP A 741 1.53 18.21 -7.73
CA ASP A 741 0.23 18.86 -7.62
C ASP A 741 -0.83 17.83 -7.21
N VAL A 742 -0.85 17.47 -5.92
CA VAL A 742 -1.84 16.55 -5.34
C VAL A 742 -3.17 17.27 -5.13
N GLU A 743 -3.12 18.58 -4.88
CA GLU A 743 -4.28 19.43 -4.59
C GLU A 743 -5.08 19.82 -5.85
N GLY A 744 -4.49 19.67 -7.04
CA GLY A 744 -5.12 20.05 -8.31
C GLY A 744 -5.18 21.57 -8.53
N GLU A 745 -4.33 22.35 -7.83
CA GLU A 745 -4.28 23.81 -7.95
C GLU A 745 -3.97 24.23 -9.39
N GLY A 746 -3.02 23.53 -10.03
CA GLY A 746 -2.69 23.74 -11.45
C GLY A 746 -3.88 23.50 -12.36
N LEU A 747 -4.65 22.44 -12.13
CA LEU A 747 -5.87 22.17 -12.89
C LEU A 747 -6.94 23.23 -12.66
N THR A 748 -7.14 23.67 -11.42
CA THR A 748 -8.13 24.70 -11.09
C THR A 748 -7.81 26.03 -11.78
N LYS A 749 -6.54 26.44 -11.78
CA LYS A 749 -6.07 27.62 -12.54
C LYS A 749 -6.20 27.42 -14.06
N GLU A 750 -5.87 26.22 -14.57
CA GLU A 750 -6.01 25.88 -15.99
C GLU A 750 -7.49 25.97 -16.43
N LEU A 751 -8.42 25.44 -15.63
CA LEU A 751 -9.85 25.49 -15.91
C LEU A 751 -10.43 26.91 -15.75
N ALA A 752 -9.97 27.67 -14.77
CA ALA A 752 -10.39 29.07 -14.58
C ALA A 752 -9.97 29.96 -15.75
N LEU A 753 -8.89 29.60 -16.43
CA LEU A 753 -8.37 30.29 -17.62
C LEU A 753 -8.74 29.59 -18.93
N ALA A 754 -9.59 28.55 -18.92
CA ALA A 754 -9.97 27.83 -20.12
C ALA A 754 -10.60 28.77 -21.16
N ASP A 755 -11.55 29.59 -20.72
CA ASP A 755 -12.31 30.55 -21.53
C ASP A 755 -11.72 31.96 -21.52
N TRP A 756 -10.55 32.16 -20.88
CA TRP A 756 -9.85 33.44 -20.88
C TRP A 756 -8.88 33.48 -22.08
N PRO A 757 -8.67 34.62 -22.74
CA PRO A 757 -9.20 35.98 -22.44
C PRO A 757 -10.69 36.17 -22.76
N GLU A 758 -11.27 35.41 -23.65
CA GLU A 758 -12.69 35.33 -23.99
C GLU A 758 -13.01 33.96 -24.61
N PRO A 759 -14.23 33.44 -24.49
CA PRO A 759 -14.61 32.15 -25.06
C PRO A 759 -14.36 32.11 -26.57
N GLY A 760 -13.58 31.14 -27.03
CA GLY A 760 -13.27 30.98 -28.44
C GLY A 760 -12.17 31.90 -28.96
N SER A 761 -11.43 32.64 -28.12
CA SER A 761 -10.26 33.41 -28.52
C SER A 761 -9.25 32.56 -29.26
N THR A 762 -8.83 33.06 -30.41
CA THR A 762 -7.79 32.44 -31.27
C THR A 762 -6.39 32.99 -30.99
N ASP A 763 -6.23 33.92 -30.05
CA ASP A 763 -4.96 34.53 -29.71
C ASP A 763 -3.89 33.48 -29.40
N VAL A 764 -2.76 33.59 -30.08
CA VAL A 764 -1.61 32.72 -29.87
C VAL A 764 -0.88 33.06 -28.60
N ILE A 765 -0.84 34.36 -28.23
CA ILE A 765 -0.31 34.84 -26.96
C ILE A 765 -1.33 35.78 -26.34
N ALA A 766 -1.75 35.51 -25.11
CA ALA A 766 -2.56 36.40 -24.31
C ALA A 766 -1.89 36.61 -22.95
N ALA A 767 -1.70 37.84 -22.56
CA ALA A 767 -1.12 38.22 -21.27
C ALA A 767 -1.92 39.37 -20.66
N GLU A 768 -2.08 39.34 -19.33
CA GLU A 768 -2.78 40.37 -18.56
C GLU A 768 -2.02 40.59 -17.24
N ASP A 769 -1.65 41.85 -17.01
CA ASP A 769 -0.99 42.35 -15.80
C ASP A 769 0.20 41.50 -15.34
N LEU A 770 1.03 41.07 -16.28
CA LEU A 770 2.22 40.26 -15.96
C LEU A 770 3.23 41.06 -15.15
N ARG A 771 3.78 40.41 -14.14
CA ARG A 771 4.83 40.94 -13.29
C ARG A 771 5.87 39.88 -12.99
N LEU A 772 7.13 40.29 -13.00
CA LEU A 772 8.28 39.52 -12.55
C LEU A 772 9.12 40.40 -11.63
N ASP A 773 9.40 39.91 -10.43
CA ASP A 773 10.23 40.59 -9.44
C ASP A 773 11.65 40.02 -9.45
N GLY A 774 12.65 40.91 -9.41
CA GLY A 774 14.06 40.56 -9.23
C GLY A 774 14.55 41.00 -7.84
N PRO A 775 15.82 40.70 -7.51
CA PRO A 775 16.40 41.09 -6.22
C PRO A 775 16.34 42.61 -5.92
N ASP A 776 16.44 43.42 -6.96
CA ASP A 776 16.48 44.87 -6.88
C ASP A 776 15.12 45.56 -7.18
N GLY A 777 14.06 44.78 -7.33
CA GLY A 777 12.71 45.30 -7.66
C GLY A 777 12.16 44.64 -8.93
N PRO A 778 10.98 45.13 -9.43
CA PRO A 778 10.33 44.51 -10.57
C PRO A 778 11.18 44.60 -11.85
N VAL A 779 11.40 43.46 -12.49
CA VAL A 779 12.07 43.35 -13.81
C VAL A 779 11.15 43.87 -14.89
N TYR A 780 9.87 43.41 -14.87
CA TYR A 780 8.77 43.99 -15.62
C TYR A 780 7.48 43.94 -14.80
N SER A 781 6.52 44.86 -15.05
CA SER A 781 5.25 44.84 -14.33
C SER A 781 4.15 45.51 -15.16
N GLY A 782 2.88 45.06 -14.99
CA GLY A 782 1.73 45.62 -15.68
C GLY A 782 1.73 45.34 -17.20
N VAL A 783 2.38 44.28 -17.64
CA VAL A 783 2.44 43.91 -19.05
C VAL A 783 1.17 43.18 -19.47
N SER A 784 0.42 43.77 -20.39
CA SER A 784 -0.76 43.17 -20.98
C SER A 784 -0.64 43.23 -22.49
N LEU A 785 -0.86 42.12 -23.17
CA LEU A 785 -0.74 42.00 -24.63
C LEU A 785 -1.61 40.87 -25.18
N ARG A 786 -1.99 40.97 -26.43
CA ARG A 786 -2.65 39.94 -27.23
C ARG A 786 -1.97 39.84 -28.57
N VAL A 787 -1.70 38.64 -29.06
CA VAL A 787 -1.04 38.39 -30.35
C VAL A 787 -1.88 37.39 -31.11
N ALA A 788 -2.38 37.77 -32.23
CA ALA A 788 -3.14 36.91 -33.13
C ALA A 788 -2.24 35.93 -33.89
N PRO A 789 -2.73 34.76 -34.32
CA PRO A 789 -1.98 33.86 -35.19
C PRO A 789 -1.50 34.58 -36.49
N GLY A 790 -0.30 34.21 -36.91
CA GLY A 790 0.28 34.79 -38.15
C GLY A 790 0.85 36.21 -38.03
N SER A 791 0.66 36.86 -36.86
CA SER A 791 1.14 38.23 -36.65
C SER A 791 2.56 38.27 -36.09
N SER A 792 3.18 39.45 -36.07
CA SER A 792 4.47 39.73 -35.48
C SER A 792 4.35 40.70 -34.33
N LEU A 793 5.10 40.50 -33.23
CA LEU A 793 5.19 41.40 -32.10
C LEU A 793 6.65 41.81 -31.86
N VAL A 794 6.89 43.09 -31.71
CA VAL A 794 8.18 43.64 -31.30
C VAL A 794 8.07 44.18 -29.87
N VAL A 795 8.86 43.61 -28.97
CA VAL A 795 9.03 44.06 -27.58
C VAL A 795 10.25 44.97 -27.55
N HIS A 796 10.07 46.27 -27.36
CA HIS A 796 11.14 47.24 -27.38
C HIS A 796 11.33 48.00 -26.06
N GLY A 797 12.54 48.55 -25.88
CA GLY A 797 12.89 49.36 -24.71
C GLY A 797 14.41 49.32 -24.47
N PRO A 798 14.92 50.21 -23.62
CA PRO A 798 16.34 50.30 -23.34
C PRO A 798 16.95 49.02 -22.72
N HIS A 799 18.25 48.93 -22.70
CA HIS A 799 18.94 47.81 -22.04
C HIS A 799 18.49 47.72 -20.58
N ARG A 800 18.30 46.46 -20.05
CA ARG A 800 17.80 46.16 -18.70
C ARG A 800 16.34 46.53 -18.46
N SER A 801 15.54 46.79 -19.47
CA SER A 801 14.09 47.06 -19.35
C SER A 801 13.27 45.83 -18.98
N GLY A 802 13.85 44.58 -19.04
CA GLY A 802 13.12 43.34 -18.81
C GLY A 802 12.63 42.62 -20.09
N ARG A 803 13.00 43.11 -21.31
CA ARG A 803 12.61 42.52 -22.61
C ARG A 803 12.90 41.01 -22.66
N THR A 804 14.17 40.63 -22.51
CA THR A 804 14.60 39.24 -22.52
C THR A 804 13.83 38.39 -21.50
N ALA A 805 13.60 38.93 -20.28
CA ALA A 805 12.83 38.24 -19.26
C ALA A 805 11.39 38.00 -19.67
N LEU A 806 10.75 38.97 -20.33
CA LEU A 806 9.41 38.82 -20.88
C LEU A 806 9.36 37.79 -21.99
N LEU A 807 10.34 37.80 -22.92
CA LEU A 807 10.45 36.80 -23.97
C LEU A 807 10.66 35.38 -23.41
N LEU A 808 11.49 35.26 -22.37
CA LEU A 808 11.69 33.98 -21.66
C LEU A 808 10.39 33.51 -20.99
N SER A 809 9.57 34.43 -20.46
CA SER A 809 8.26 34.07 -19.89
C SER A 809 7.30 33.58 -20.97
N ILE A 810 7.22 34.23 -22.12
CA ILE A 810 6.45 33.81 -23.31
C ILE A 810 6.93 32.44 -23.80
N ALA A 811 8.24 32.22 -23.85
CA ALA A 811 8.82 30.92 -24.22
C ALA A 811 8.67 29.82 -23.16
N GLY A 812 8.01 30.08 -22.02
CA GLY A 812 7.82 29.11 -20.95
C GLY A 812 9.10 28.70 -20.21
N ARG A 813 10.15 29.53 -20.28
CA ARG A 813 11.45 29.30 -19.62
C ARG A 813 11.63 30.08 -18.32
N LEU A 814 10.79 31.09 -18.10
CA LEU A 814 10.74 31.88 -16.88
C LEU A 814 9.28 32.02 -16.42
N ALA A 815 9.04 31.78 -15.13
CA ALA A 815 7.69 31.91 -14.57
C ALA A 815 7.46 33.36 -14.10
N PRO A 816 6.39 34.06 -14.54
CA PRO A 816 6.01 35.33 -13.94
C PRO A 816 5.52 35.13 -12.52
N ASP A 817 5.76 36.10 -11.62
CA ASP A 817 5.34 36.05 -10.22
C ASP A 817 3.85 36.34 -10.06
N SER A 818 3.27 37.18 -10.94
CA SER A 818 1.84 37.45 -10.96
C SER A 818 1.35 37.78 -12.37
N GLY A 819 0.02 37.87 -12.54
CA GLY A 819 -0.65 38.07 -13.82
C GLY A 819 -1.10 36.75 -14.47
N ARG A 820 -1.65 36.86 -15.69
CA ARG A 820 -2.16 35.74 -16.48
C ARG A 820 -1.40 35.66 -17.79
N LEU A 821 -0.94 34.47 -18.15
CA LEU A 821 -0.24 34.24 -19.42
C LEU A 821 -0.70 32.92 -20.05
N LYS A 822 -1.14 33.03 -21.33
CA LYS A 822 -1.49 31.86 -22.15
C LYS A 822 -0.72 31.96 -23.46
N VAL A 823 -0.03 30.90 -23.82
CA VAL A 823 0.81 30.82 -25.02
C VAL A 823 0.46 29.55 -25.78
N ALA A 824 0.17 29.68 -27.09
CA ALA A 824 -0.31 28.57 -27.94
C ALA A 824 -1.46 27.78 -27.27
N GLY A 825 -2.41 28.50 -26.64
CA GLY A 825 -3.52 27.90 -25.91
C GLY A 825 -3.19 27.26 -24.55
N LEU A 826 -1.93 27.34 -24.10
CA LEU A 826 -1.43 26.72 -22.85
C LEU A 826 -1.14 27.76 -21.78
N VAL A 827 -1.60 27.50 -20.55
CA VAL A 827 -1.40 28.40 -19.41
C VAL A 827 0.02 28.28 -18.85
N VAL A 828 0.74 29.41 -18.74
CA VAL A 828 2.06 29.52 -18.11
C VAL A 828 1.88 30.05 -16.68
N PRO A 829 2.59 29.53 -15.67
CA PRO A 829 3.70 28.56 -15.75
C PRO A 829 3.27 27.07 -15.76
N ILE A 830 1.99 26.72 -15.63
CA ILE A 830 1.49 25.35 -15.42
C ILE A 830 1.91 24.40 -16.54
N ARG A 831 1.85 24.88 -17.79
CA ARG A 831 2.18 24.11 -18.99
C ARG A 831 3.50 24.55 -19.65
N SER A 832 4.39 25.15 -18.88
CA SER A 832 5.67 25.66 -19.40
C SER A 832 6.47 24.62 -20.19
N ALA A 833 6.47 23.36 -19.78
CA ALA A 833 7.15 22.28 -20.52
C ALA A 833 6.55 22.06 -21.94
N ALA A 834 5.23 22.09 -22.04
CA ALA A 834 4.54 21.95 -23.32
C ALA A 834 4.69 23.21 -24.19
N VAL A 835 4.74 24.40 -23.57
CA VAL A 835 5.03 25.67 -24.25
C VAL A 835 6.43 25.64 -24.85
N ARG A 836 7.44 25.17 -24.11
CA ARG A 836 8.82 25.02 -24.64
C ARG A 836 8.91 24.12 -25.88
N GLY A 837 8.02 23.13 -26.00
CA GLY A 837 7.95 22.29 -27.20
C GLY A 837 7.20 22.92 -28.37
N ARG A 838 6.53 24.07 -28.16
CA ARG A 838 5.79 24.80 -29.21
C ARG A 838 6.39 26.16 -29.54
N VAL A 839 7.38 26.60 -28.82
CA VAL A 839 8.00 27.93 -28.99
C VAL A 839 9.48 27.75 -29.24
N GLY A 840 9.93 28.10 -30.43
CA GLY A 840 11.34 28.25 -30.78
C GLY A 840 11.88 29.52 -30.11
N LEU A 841 13.08 29.46 -29.53
CA LEU A 841 13.76 30.60 -28.92
C LEU A 841 15.17 30.69 -29.44
N VAL A 842 15.51 31.84 -30.05
CA VAL A 842 16.86 32.17 -30.52
C VAL A 842 17.31 33.46 -29.88
N ARG A 843 18.52 33.48 -29.37
CA ARG A 843 19.19 34.67 -28.89
C ARG A 843 20.23 35.10 -29.92
N LEU A 844 20.02 36.26 -30.53
CA LEU A 844 20.86 36.73 -31.63
C LEU A 844 22.12 37.48 -31.15
N ALA A 845 22.06 38.08 -29.96
CA ALA A 845 23.23 38.77 -29.38
C ALA A 845 24.36 37.79 -29.08
N GLY A 846 25.47 37.95 -29.80
CA GLY A 846 26.67 37.11 -29.65
C GLY A 846 26.57 35.74 -30.34
N ALA A 847 25.56 35.49 -31.19
CA ALA A 847 25.46 34.30 -32.02
C ALA A 847 26.62 34.23 -33.04
N ALA A 848 27.25 33.05 -33.14
CA ALA A 848 28.33 32.85 -34.14
C ALA A 848 27.76 32.76 -35.56
N ASP A 849 26.61 32.16 -35.76
CA ASP A 849 25.85 32.10 -37.02
C ASP A 849 24.36 32.30 -36.72
N PRO A 850 23.86 33.55 -36.72
CA PRO A 850 22.47 33.86 -36.45
C PRO A 850 21.46 33.18 -37.39
N VAL A 851 21.85 32.94 -38.66
CA VAL A 851 20.98 32.29 -39.66
C VAL A 851 20.85 30.81 -39.37
N ALA A 852 21.95 30.13 -39.05
CA ALA A 852 21.93 28.72 -38.69
C ALA A 852 21.12 28.49 -37.38
N ASP A 853 21.24 29.38 -36.39
CA ASP A 853 20.48 29.28 -35.15
C ASP A 853 18.97 29.45 -35.37
N VAL A 854 18.58 30.41 -36.25
CA VAL A 854 17.16 30.59 -36.64
C VAL A 854 16.66 29.38 -37.42
N ARG A 855 17.42 28.87 -38.39
CA ARG A 855 17.06 27.67 -39.13
C ARG A 855 16.88 26.47 -38.23
N SER A 856 17.80 26.21 -37.32
CA SER A 856 17.70 25.10 -36.39
C SER A 856 16.48 25.22 -35.46
N ALA A 857 16.12 26.42 -35.00
CA ALA A 857 14.91 26.64 -34.23
C ALA A 857 13.63 26.37 -35.05
N LEU A 858 13.66 26.55 -36.37
CA LEU A 858 12.54 26.30 -37.27
C LEU A 858 12.43 24.84 -37.72
N GLU A 859 13.47 24.01 -37.54
CA GLU A 859 13.44 22.57 -37.91
C GLU A 859 12.28 21.81 -37.21
N SER A 860 11.91 22.21 -36.03
CA SER A 860 10.79 21.61 -35.27
C SER A 860 9.40 22.18 -35.67
N ALA A 861 9.35 23.05 -36.69
CA ALA A 861 8.15 23.77 -37.14
C ALA A 861 7.32 24.37 -35.97
N PRO A 862 7.91 25.19 -35.08
CA PRO A 862 7.19 25.75 -33.96
C PRO A 862 6.17 26.80 -34.46
N PRO A 863 4.92 26.81 -33.92
CA PRO A 863 3.94 27.85 -34.29
C PRO A 863 4.33 29.25 -33.82
N ILE A 864 5.26 29.37 -32.87
CA ILE A 864 5.78 30.63 -32.37
C ILE A 864 7.31 30.60 -32.35
N LEU A 865 7.93 31.62 -32.93
CA LEU A 865 9.35 31.84 -32.84
C LEU A 865 9.65 33.13 -32.08
N VAL A 866 10.51 33.02 -31.07
CA VAL A 866 10.97 34.12 -30.22
C VAL A 866 12.41 34.46 -30.59
N LEU A 867 12.66 35.70 -31.02
CA LEU A 867 13.96 36.22 -31.39
C LEU A 867 14.40 37.30 -30.40
N ASP A 868 15.41 37.03 -29.60
CA ASP A 868 15.90 37.99 -28.60
C ASP A 868 17.07 38.79 -29.15
N ASP A 869 17.05 40.13 -28.95
CA ASP A 869 18.02 41.11 -29.40
C ASP A 869 18.20 41.13 -30.92
N LEU A 870 17.12 41.26 -31.68
CA LEU A 870 17.08 41.24 -33.15
C LEU A 870 17.85 42.41 -33.78
N ASP A 871 17.94 43.55 -33.14
CA ASP A 871 18.70 44.73 -33.47
C ASP A 871 20.22 44.54 -33.50
N THR A 872 20.73 43.52 -32.84
CA THR A 872 22.18 43.20 -32.85
C THR A 872 22.67 42.63 -34.18
N VAL A 873 21.76 42.17 -35.04
CA VAL A 873 22.10 41.73 -36.40
C VAL A 873 22.10 42.94 -37.31
N THR A 874 23.29 43.53 -37.54
CA THR A 874 23.44 44.77 -38.30
C THR A 874 23.85 44.53 -39.77
N ASP A 875 24.38 43.37 -40.13
CA ASP A 875 24.78 43.00 -41.46
C ASP A 875 23.57 42.81 -42.39
N PRO A 876 23.40 43.60 -43.50
CA PRO A 876 22.28 43.48 -44.40
C PRO A 876 22.13 42.09 -45.05
N GLN A 877 23.23 41.36 -45.26
CA GLN A 877 23.19 40.02 -45.87
C GLN A 877 22.61 39.01 -44.85
N LEU A 878 23.02 39.04 -43.59
CA LEU A 878 22.46 38.20 -42.52
C LEU A 878 21.01 38.53 -42.29
N ARG A 879 20.64 39.81 -42.30
CA ARG A 879 19.23 40.25 -42.16
C ARG A 879 18.37 39.71 -43.31
N GLY A 880 18.88 39.80 -44.57
CA GLY A 880 18.18 39.23 -45.74
C GLY A 880 18.02 37.71 -45.65
N ALA A 881 19.03 36.99 -45.15
CA ALA A 881 18.98 35.56 -44.96
C ALA A 881 17.97 35.15 -43.85
N ILE A 882 17.99 35.84 -42.70
CA ILE A 882 17.00 35.63 -41.62
C ILE A 882 15.59 35.89 -42.15
N ARG A 883 15.39 36.99 -42.91
CA ARG A 883 14.08 37.27 -43.50
C ARG A 883 13.62 36.13 -44.41
N ALA A 884 14.47 35.58 -45.24
CA ALA A 884 14.14 34.47 -46.14
C ALA A 884 13.67 33.23 -45.35
N GLU A 885 14.33 32.89 -44.23
CA GLU A 885 13.89 31.78 -43.34
C GLU A 885 12.51 32.06 -42.68
N LEU A 886 12.29 33.30 -42.22
CA LEU A 886 11.00 33.70 -41.66
C LEU A 886 9.88 33.69 -42.65
N ASP A 887 10.13 34.15 -43.87
CA ASP A 887 9.16 34.18 -44.98
C ASP A 887 8.85 32.76 -45.46
N ALA A 888 9.85 31.88 -45.52
CA ALA A 888 9.64 30.47 -45.79
C ALA A 888 8.77 29.78 -44.70
N ALA A 889 9.01 30.07 -43.42
CA ALA A 889 8.18 29.56 -42.34
C ALA A 889 6.72 30.06 -42.40
N ARG A 890 6.51 31.33 -42.75
CA ARG A 890 5.16 31.90 -42.98
C ARG A 890 4.46 31.29 -44.18
N ALA A 891 5.20 31.04 -45.27
CA ALA A 891 4.63 30.37 -46.42
C ALA A 891 4.21 28.93 -46.15
N ALA A 892 4.85 28.26 -45.18
CA ALA A 892 4.53 26.90 -44.76
C ALA A 892 3.34 26.84 -43.77
N ASP A 893 3.15 27.87 -42.92
CA ASP A 893 2.09 27.96 -41.92
C ASP A 893 1.64 29.42 -41.78
N ASP A 894 0.44 29.74 -42.26
CA ASP A 894 -0.17 31.06 -42.14
C ASP A 894 -0.39 31.53 -40.70
N ALA A 895 -0.42 30.59 -39.72
CA ALA A 895 -0.54 30.88 -38.29
C ALA A 895 0.82 31.14 -37.63
N PHE A 896 1.96 30.98 -38.33
CA PHE A 896 3.28 31.17 -37.79
C PHE A 896 3.51 32.58 -37.26
N THR A 897 3.81 32.71 -35.99
CA THR A 897 3.90 33.97 -35.25
C THR A 897 5.32 34.25 -34.79
N VAL A 898 5.78 35.49 -34.95
CA VAL A 898 7.13 35.92 -34.54
C VAL A 898 7.05 36.94 -33.41
N VAL A 899 7.79 36.72 -32.34
CA VAL A 899 7.97 37.65 -31.23
C VAL A 899 9.44 38.05 -31.15
N ALA A 900 9.77 39.28 -31.38
CA ALA A 900 11.15 39.75 -31.36
C ALA A 900 11.39 40.81 -30.27
N SER A 901 12.60 40.89 -29.74
CA SER A 901 13.05 42.04 -28.95
C SER A 901 14.04 42.94 -29.69
N SER A 902 13.94 44.24 -29.42
CA SER A 902 14.84 45.26 -30.00
C SER A 902 15.00 46.42 -28.98
N VAL A 903 16.05 47.18 -29.07
CA VAL A 903 16.18 48.43 -28.32
C VAL A 903 15.18 49.47 -28.80
N ASP A 904 15.01 49.60 -30.11
CA ASP A 904 14.07 50.51 -30.79
C ASP A 904 13.05 49.67 -31.57
N ALA A 905 11.87 50.28 -31.79
CA ALA A 905 10.84 49.66 -32.64
C ALA A 905 11.05 49.93 -34.12
N GLU A 906 11.83 50.93 -34.44
CA GLU A 906 12.13 51.36 -35.79
C GLU A 906 13.29 50.57 -36.42
N GLY A 907 13.42 50.55 -37.73
CA GLY A 907 14.56 49.92 -38.43
C GLY A 907 14.46 48.38 -38.51
N LEU A 908 13.28 47.80 -38.34
CA LEU A 908 13.04 46.34 -38.49
C LEU A 908 12.15 46.00 -39.68
N ASP A 909 11.85 46.95 -40.58
CA ASP A 909 10.92 46.78 -41.72
C ASP A 909 11.47 45.85 -42.79
N ASP A 910 12.78 45.68 -42.82
CA ASP A 910 13.47 44.71 -43.64
C ASP A 910 13.44 43.28 -43.17
N LEU A 911 13.09 43.05 -41.87
CA LEU A 911 13.03 41.72 -41.20
C LEU A 911 11.60 41.28 -40.90
N LEU A 912 10.77 42.21 -40.49
CA LEU A 912 9.42 41.94 -40.00
C LEU A 912 8.40 42.81 -40.79
N PRO A 913 7.14 42.33 -40.93
CA PRO A 913 6.05 43.12 -41.54
C PRO A 913 5.84 44.49 -40.90
N SER A 914 5.41 45.45 -41.68
CA SER A 914 5.16 46.83 -41.21
C SER A 914 3.93 46.97 -40.29
N ASP A 915 2.98 46.03 -40.38
CA ASP A 915 1.76 45.95 -39.58
C ASP A 915 1.96 45.20 -38.26
N ARG A 916 3.20 45.02 -37.82
CA ARG A 916 3.57 44.35 -36.56
C ARG A 916 3.06 45.07 -35.32
N GLY A 917 2.65 44.33 -34.31
CA GLY A 917 2.38 44.85 -32.99
C GLY A 917 3.66 45.36 -32.30
N VAL A 918 3.55 46.42 -31.52
CA VAL A 918 4.68 47.02 -30.80
C VAL A 918 4.36 47.13 -29.32
N LEU A 919 5.23 46.63 -28.45
CA LEU A 919 5.09 46.71 -26.99
C LEU A 919 6.32 47.37 -26.36
N ALA A 920 6.13 48.53 -25.72
CA ALA A 920 7.19 49.21 -24.98
C ALA A 920 7.36 48.65 -23.58
N VAL A 921 8.59 48.32 -23.20
CA VAL A 921 8.93 47.87 -21.82
C VAL A 921 9.92 48.89 -21.25
N SER A 922 9.51 49.55 -20.14
CA SER A 922 10.34 50.59 -19.50
C SER A 922 11.03 50.05 -18.27
N PRO A 923 12.24 50.53 -17.91
CA PRO A 923 12.91 50.17 -16.67
C PRO A 923 12.11 50.54 -15.43
N ALA A 924 12.23 49.75 -14.37
CA ALA A 924 11.46 49.94 -13.12
C ALA A 924 11.82 51.26 -12.41
N ALA A 925 12.99 51.82 -12.64
CA ALA A 925 13.44 53.07 -12.06
C ALA A 925 12.68 54.34 -12.58
N GLU A 926 12.35 54.34 -13.90
CA GLU A 926 11.61 55.48 -14.51
C GLU A 926 10.16 55.51 -14.06
N ARG A 927 9.52 54.36 -13.80
CA ARG A 927 8.13 54.27 -13.33
C ARG A 927 7.98 54.82 -11.90
N ARG A 928 8.98 54.71 -11.02
CA ARG A 928 8.97 55.35 -9.68
C ARG A 928 9.09 56.86 -9.76
N ALA A 929 9.73 57.40 -10.78
CA ALA A 929 9.80 58.84 -10.99
C ALA A 929 8.46 59.39 -11.45
N ILE A 930 7.77 58.73 -12.38
CA ILE A 930 6.42 59.13 -12.88
C ILE A 930 5.36 59.02 -11.78
N ALA A 931 5.38 57.95 -10.98
CA ALA A 931 4.43 57.80 -9.85
C ALA A 931 4.67 58.73 -8.66
N LYS A 932 5.82 59.46 -8.62
CA LYS A 932 6.07 60.54 -7.65
C LYS A 932 5.73 61.93 -8.17
N VAL A 933 5.41 62.06 -9.45
CA VAL A 933 5.05 63.32 -10.08
C VAL A 933 3.54 63.43 -10.39
N LEU A 934 2.82 62.35 -10.33
CA LEU A 934 1.34 62.28 -10.30
C LEU A 934 0.87 62.02 -8.86
#